data_2c70b85100421cf6c115e8a0d3dd022e
#
_entry.id   2c70b85100421cf6c115e8a0d3dd022e
#
_cell.length_a   1.000
_cell.length_b   1.000
_cell.length_c   1.000
_cell.angle_alpha   90.00
_cell.angle_beta   90.00
_cell.angle_gamma   90.00
#
_symmetry.space_group_name_H-M   'P 1'
#
loop_
_entity.id
_entity.type
_entity.pdbx_description
1 polymer ?
#
loop_
_entity_poly.entity_id
_entity_poly.type
_entity_poly.pdbx_seq_one_letter_code
_entity_poly.pdbx_strand_id
1 'polypeptide(L)'
;MFARIESYLRFWRRRFSRNEWAIRHLGLTPVEGKSEEPGLLLIQIDGLARRQLEAAIAKGRMPFLKKLQERGHYSMHTFYPGQPSSTPAVQGELYYGVRAGVPAFSFLDRESKRIAVMFRPEWVKKFESGFQAQAEGLLKGGSSWSNIYSGGAAPEETHFCGSSIGFGDMWRTGKIRNIFIFVLLQFPAVVRIAGLLLLELAIAIPQAIRGVFRGQWIMREFGMLVSRVCIGIGLRELVTIGGQVDVTRGLPAVHINFLGYDELAHRRGPGSLFAHWSLSGIDRAIKDLYGAAHRSTRRDYHVWIFSDHGQERTRSFATEFPGGVEKIIADCMETPREKDPQRRPRSQQGVHAPALSRSSHAERRRAREQAANALTEEETKTFSVAAMGPVGHVYFAHPMDDTQKRALALRLVKQGKIPGVLFRDRSDRVWWIHEQGETAVPDGASALLAGHPASLRAEIARDLDTLCKNENAGDIVLLGWGNNGAWTFAAERGAHAGPGLHETQGFLLVPPGTRLPADSTAFVRPSDLRAAGRAFLGHAPLESSHHAGARTETHLRVMTYNAHGCSGMDGRVSPRRIARVVQQQSADLIALQEIDHGRSRSRSEDQAALIAEALGYHVVFCPTVMHGHSGRYGHALLSRWPIEVIKVAELPGAPDSWWPEPRGALWARIEVNGVDINIVTTHLGLSPRERVIQMRALLGNDWLGPIISSEPVILCGDFNLSPGSVPYALAASKLRDVQAAREGHRPRSTFSSMHPFMRIDHIFVSSHLETERAFVPRNDLTRIASDHLPLLADLSFPSASDLTT
;
A
#
# COMPACT_ATOMS: atom_id res chain seq x y z
N MET A 1 -1.21 35.44 9.12
CA MET A 1 -0.97 35.45 10.59
C MET A 1 -1.17 34.06 11.17
N PHE A 2 -2.29 33.36 10.94
CA PHE A 2 -2.55 32.00 11.44
C PHE A 2 -1.52 30.97 10.93
N ALA A 3 -1.17 30.98 9.64
CA ALA A 3 -0.15 30.09 9.07
C ALA A 3 1.23 30.25 9.76
N ARG A 4 1.62 31.50 10.10
CA ARG A 4 2.88 31.75 10.82
C ARG A 4 2.85 31.21 12.26
N ILE A 5 1.73 31.36 12.96
CA ILE A 5 1.57 30.81 14.32
C ILE A 5 1.62 29.29 14.27
N GLU A 6 0.93 28.68 13.33
CA GLU A 6 0.93 27.23 13.18
C GLU A 6 2.29 26.67 12.75
N SER A 7 3.01 27.33 11.84
CA SER A 7 4.39 26.97 11.48
C SER A 7 5.33 27.06 12.68
N TYR A 8 5.17 28.11 13.51
CA TYR A 8 5.95 28.29 14.74
C TYR A 8 5.64 27.20 15.79
N LEU A 9 4.36 26.88 16.01
CA LEU A 9 3.96 25.78 16.90
C LEU A 9 4.47 24.42 16.40
N ARG A 10 4.47 24.20 15.11
CA ARG A 10 5.04 22.99 14.48
C ARG A 10 6.55 22.94 14.64
N PHE A 11 7.25 24.06 14.49
CA PHE A 11 8.70 24.15 14.75
C PHE A 11 9.03 23.70 16.17
N TRP A 12 8.31 24.18 17.18
CA TRP A 12 8.52 23.79 18.57
C TRP A 12 8.13 22.34 18.85
N ARG A 13 7.01 21.87 18.30
CA ARG A 13 6.64 20.44 18.38
C ARG A 13 7.71 19.53 17.80
N ARG A 14 8.41 19.94 16.74
CA ARG A 14 9.56 19.20 16.17
C ARG A 14 10.74 19.19 17.12
N ARG A 15 11.11 20.35 17.66
CA ARG A 15 12.26 20.47 18.58
C ARG A 15 12.10 19.60 19.83
N PHE A 16 10.86 19.35 20.24
CA PHE A 16 10.49 18.47 21.33
C PHE A 16 10.01 17.09 20.90
N SER A 17 10.21 16.70 19.63
CA SER A 17 9.85 15.37 19.15
C SER A 17 10.77 14.32 19.75
N ARG A 18 10.17 13.28 20.36
CA ARG A 18 10.89 12.13 20.92
C ARG A 18 11.76 11.43 19.89
N ASN A 19 11.27 11.33 18.65
CA ASN A 19 11.98 10.68 17.56
C ASN A 19 13.22 11.46 17.14
N GLU A 20 13.16 12.79 17.09
CA GLU A 20 14.35 13.63 16.83
C GLU A 20 15.39 13.50 17.95
N TRP A 21 14.93 13.39 19.19
CA TRP A 21 15.82 13.13 20.31
C TRP A 21 16.43 11.73 20.25
N ALA A 22 15.62 10.71 19.87
CA ALA A 22 16.13 9.36 19.66
C ALA A 22 17.21 9.32 18.58
N ILE A 23 17.00 9.96 17.43
CA ILE A 23 17.97 10.07 16.33
C ILE A 23 19.31 10.64 16.84
N ARG A 24 19.26 11.77 17.56
CA ARG A 24 20.47 12.43 18.08
C ARG A 24 21.22 11.58 19.12
N HIS A 25 20.50 10.99 20.07
CA HIS A 25 21.11 10.24 21.17
C HIS A 25 21.57 8.85 20.77
N LEU A 26 20.93 8.22 19.76
CA LEU A 26 21.38 6.95 19.21
C LEU A 26 22.48 7.12 18.16
N GLY A 27 22.81 8.36 17.77
CA GLY A 27 23.82 8.63 16.73
C GLY A 27 23.39 8.19 15.34
N LEU A 28 22.08 8.10 15.08
CA LEU A 28 21.55 7.71 13.79
C LEU A 28 21.73 8.85 12.78
N THR A 29 22.22 8.53 11.59
CA THR A 29 22.44 9.53 10.54
C THR A 29 21.10 9.90 9.90
N PRO A 30 20.66 11.17 9.97
CA PRO A 30 19.54 11.64 9.17
C PRO A 30 19.94 11.58 7.69
N VAL A 31 19.01 11.19 6.84
CA VAL A 31 19.21 11.30 5.40
C VAL A 31 18.97 12.76 5.02
N GLU A 32 20.00 13.43 4.50
CA GLU A 32 19.90 14.77 3.95
C GLU A 32 19.14 14.70 2.62
N GLY A 33 17.84 14.50 2.69
CA GLY A 33 16.93 14.61 1.56
C GLY A 33 16.41 16.05 1.45
N LYS A 34 16.15 16.51 0.24
CA LYS A 34 15.31 17.69 0.05
C LYS A 34 13.91 17.32 0.54
N SER A 35 13.29 18.18 1.34
CA SER A 35 11.94 17.95 1.90
C SER A 35 10.84 17.69 0.86
N GLU A 36 11.17 17.80 -0.40
CA GLU A 36 10.32 17.63 -1.58
C GLU A 36 10.41 16.22 -2.18
N GLU A 37 11.45 15.47 -1.80
CA GLU A 37 11.59 14.10 -2.31
C GLU A 37 10.49 13.20 -1.73
N PRO A 38 9.87 12.35 -2.57
CA PRO A 38 8.86 11.43 -2.11
C PRO A 38 9.47 10.40 -1.17
N GLY A 39 8.70 10.02 -0.14
CA GLY A 39 9.00 8.90 0.74
C GLY A 39 7.87 7.87 0.68
N LEU A 40 8.20 6.60 0.69
CA LEU A 40 7.24 5.51 0.67
C LEU A 40 7.27 4.75 2.00
N LEU A 41 6.13 4.72 2.70
CA LEU A 41 5.93 3.88 3.88
C LEU A 41 4.98 2.75 3.53
N LEU A 42 5.52 1.53 3.42
CA LEU A 42 4.77 0.30 3.21
C LEU A 42 4.42 -0.31 4.57
N ILE A 43 3.15 -0.57 4.83
CA ILE A 43 2.67 -1.22 6.05
C ILE A 43 1.95 -2.50 5.64
N GLN A 44 2.55 -3.64 5.94
CA GLN A 44 1.99 -4.95 5.70
C GLN A 44 1.28 -5.46 6.97
N ILE A 45 0.09 -6.00 6.83
CA ILE A 45 -0.59 -6.79 7.86
C ILE A 45 -0.58 -8.23 7.39
N ASP A 46 0.30 -9.02 7.96
CA ASP A 46 0.55 -10.40 7.56
C ASP A 46 -0.70 -11.27 7.67
N GLY A 47 -1.00 -12.03 6.62
CA GLY A 47 -2.05 -13.04 6.59
C GLY A 47 -3.50 -12.54 6.66
N LEU A 48 -3.77 -11.22 6.55
CA LEU A 48 -5.10 -10.66 6.72
C LEU A 48 -5.92 -10.64 5.42
N ALA A 49 -6.80 -11.61 5.23
CA ALA A 49 -7.73 -11.63 4.11
C ALA A 49 -8.65 -10.39 4.09
N ARG A 50 -8.98 -9.88 2.89
CA ARG A 50 -9.91 -8.75 2.70
C ARG A 50 -11.21 -8.92 3.48
N ARG A 51 -11.83 -10.10 3.41
CA ARG A 51 -13.05 -10.42 4.17
C ARG A 51 -12.87 -10.24 5.68
N GLN A 52 -11.72 -10.61 6.23
CA GLN A 52 -11.45 -10.49 7.66
C GLN A 52 -11.19 -9.03 8.06
N LEU A 53 -10.56 -8.22 7.20
CA LEU A 53 -10.44 -6.78 7.36
C LEU A 53 -11.82 -6.12 7.42
N GLU A 54 -12.70 -6.41 6.46
CA GLU A 54 -14.06 -5.87 6.39
C GLU A 54 -14.88 -6.26 7.65
N ALA A 55 -14.77 -7.52 8.10
CA ALA A 55 -15.39 -7.99 9.33
C ALA A 55 -14.83 -7.31 10.58
N ALA A 56 -13.52 -7.02 10.63
CA ALA A 56 -12.89 -6.31 11.74
C ALA A 56 -13.32 -4.84 11.80
N ILE A 57 -13.43 -4.18 10.66
CA ILE A 57 -13.95 -2.81 10.52
C ILE A 57 -15.41 -2.74 10.97
N ALA A 58 -16.25 -3.66 10.50
CA ALA A 58 -17.66 -3.73 10.90
C ALA A 58 -17.84 -3.93 12.40
N LYS A 59 -16.97 -4.73 13.04
CA LYS A 59 -16.96 -4.97 14.49
C LYS A 59 -16.27 -3.85 15.30
N GLY A 60 -15.85 -2.75 14.67
CA GLY A 60 -15.19 -1.63 15.34
C GLY A 60 -13.78 -1.95 15.87
N ARG A 61 -13.11 -2.98 15.37
CA ARG A 61 -11.76 -3.37 15.78
C ARG A 61 -10.67 -2.53 15.12
N MET A 62 -10.98 -1.91 13.97
CA MET A 62 -10.05 -1.07 13.21
C MET A 62 -10.65 0.32 12.91
N PRO A 63 -10.89 1.14 13.95
CA PRO A 63 -11.57 2.42 13.80
C PRO A 63 -10.77 3.45 13.00
N PHE A 64 -9.44 3.38 13.00
CA PHE A 64 -8.61 4.29 12.22
C PHE A 64 -8.71 3.99 10.71
N LEU A 65 -8.56 2.73 10.30
CA LEU A 65 -8.73 2.33 8.91
C LEU A 65 -10.15 2.59 8.41
N LYS A 66 -11.18 2.31 9.24
CA LYS A 66 -12.56 2.68 8.95
C LYS A 66 -12.68 4.17 8.59
N LYS A 67 -12.12 5.04 9.42
CA LYS A 67 -12.15 6.48 9.22
C LYS A 67 -11.42 6.93 7.95
N LEU A 68 -10.30 6.28 7.59
CA LEU A 68 -9.58 6.59 6.35
C LEU A 68 -10.43 6.29 5.11
N GLN A 69 -11.16 5.17 5.12
CA GLN A 69 -12.04 4.77 4.02
C GLN A 69 -13.30 5.64 3.94
N GLU A 70 -14.04 5.81 5.06
CA GLU A 70 -15.28 6.59 5.08
C GLU A 70 -15.09 8.06 4.68
N ARG A 71 -13.91 8.62 4.91
CA ARG A 71 -13.56 9.99 4.49
C ARG A 71 -13.04 10.09 3.05
N GLY A 72 -12.98 8.98 2.32
CA GLY A 72 -12.41 8.96 0.97
C GLY A 72 -10.91 9.27 0.91
N HIS A 73 -10.19 9.11 2.06
CA HIS A 73 -8.75 9.34 2.10
C HIS A 73 -7.95 8.19 1.49
N TYR A 74 -8.56 7.01 1.34
CA TYR A 74 -7.95 5.81 0.79
C TYR A 74 -8.93 5.06 -0.11
N SER A 75 -8.42 4.56 -1.23
CA SER A 75 -9.08 3.61 -2.12
C SER A 75 -8.67 2.19 -1.74
N MET A 76 -9.63 1.26 -1.75
CA MET A 76 -9.36 -0.15 -1.47
C MET A 76 -9.38 -0.96 -2.75
N HIS A 77 -8.30 -1.72 -2.98
CA HIS A 77 -8.14 -2.65 -4.10
C HIS A 77 -8.01 -4.08 -3.58
N THR A 78 -8.35 -5.07 -4.39
CA THR A 78 -8.04 -6.47 -4.12
C THR A 78 -6.56 -6.70 -4.39
N PHE A 79 -5.85 -7.29 -3.42
CA PHE A 79 -4.45 -7.70 -3.58
C PHE A 79 -4.40 -9.21 -3.79
N TYR A 80 -3.79 -9.63 -4.89
CA TYR A 80 -3.61 -11.04 -5.21
C TYR A 80 -2.14 -11.43 -5.00
N PRO A 81 -1.84 -12.36 -4.06
CA PRO A 81 -0.47 -12.70 -3.66
C PRO A 81 0.36 -13.46 -4.71
N GLY A 82 -0.27 -14.06 -5.70
CA GLY A 82 0.36 -15.09 -6.51
C GLY A 82 0.28 -16.49 -5.87
N GLN A 83 0.98 -17.48 -6.46
CA GLN A 83 1.14 -18.81 -5.90
C GLN A 83 2.62 -19.16 -5.79
N PRO A 84 3.06 -19.70 -4.64
CA PRO A 84 2.27 -19.94 -3.41
C PRO A 84 1.88 -18.62 -2.72
N SER A 85 0.67 -18.57 -2.14
CA SER A 85 0.22 -17.42 -1.35
C SER A 85 0.93 -17.37 0.01
N SER A 86 2.19 -16.98 -0.02
CA SER A 86 3.08 -16.98 1.17
C SER A 86 4.02 -15.78 1.18
N THR A 87 4.32 -15.29 2.38
CA THR A 87 5.16 -14.09 2.60
C THR A 87 6.48 -14.11 1.81
N PRO A 88 7.29 -15.20 1.79
CA PRO A 88 8.55 -15.20 1.04
C PRO A 88 8.34 -15.10 -0.48
N ALA A 89 7.29 -15.70 -1.04
CA ALA A 89 7.01 -15.58 -2.46
C ALA A 89 6.53 -14.16 -2.81
N VAL A 90 5.61 -13.61 -2.02
CA VAL A 90 5.08 -12.24 -2.19
C VAL A 90 6.18 -11.20 -2.05
N GLN A 91 7.03 -11.30 -1.03
CA GLN A 91 8.11 -10.32 -0.83
C GLN A 91 9.22 -10.46 -1.87
N GLY A 92 9.48 -11.65 -2.41
CA GLY A 92 10.38 -11.85 -3.55
C GLY A 92 9.88 -11.10 -4.80
N GLU A 93 8.59 -11.23 -5.11
CA GLU A 93 7.96 -10.52 -6.22
C GLU A 93 7.86 -9.00 -5.94
N LEU A 94 7.48 -8.58 -4.73
CA LEU A 94 7.36 -7.17 -4.34
C LEU A 94 8.70 -6.43 -4.38
N TYR A 95 9.76 -7.04 -3.89
CA TYR A 95 11.04 -6.34 -3.80
C TYR A 95 11.87 -6.44 -5.08
N TYR A 96 11.81 -7.59 -5.77
CA TYR A 96 12.71 -7.88 -6.88
C TYR A 96 11.98 -8.16 -8.20
N GLY A 97 10.66 -8.35 -8.18
CA GLY A 97 9.86 -8.69 -9.37
C GLY A 97 9.93 -10.17 -9.75
N VAL A 98 10.47 -11.02 -8.89
CA VAL A 98 10.66 -12.44 -9.15
C VAL A 98 9.42 -13.24 -8.76
N ARG A 99 8.63 -13.64 -9.75
CA ARG A 99 7.42 -14.45 -9.53
C ARG A 99 7.81 -15.88 -9.11
N ALA A 100 7.08 -16.41 -8.13
CA ALA A 100 7.29 -17.77 -7.60
C ALA A 100 8.76 -18.08 -7.31
N GLY A 101 9.53 -17.11 -6.82
CA GLY A 101 10.96 -17.25 -6.56
C GLY A 101 11.32 -18.36 -5.56
N VAL A 102 10.35 -18.78 -4.74
CA VAL A 102 10.41 -19.95 -3.86
C VAL A 102 9.10 -20.74 -3.97
N PRO A 103 9.14 -22.09 -3.99
CA PRO A 103 7.93 -22.90 -4.19
C PRO A 103 7.06 -23.04 -2.95
N ALA A 104 7.62 -22.77 -1.75
CA ALA A 104 6.90 -22.80 -0.48
C ALA A 104 7.71 -22.09 0.61
N PHE A 105 7.16 -22.00 1.81
CA PHE A 105 7.91 -21.53 2.99
C PHE A 105 8.99 -22.53 3.44
N SER A 106 8.76 -23.83 3.22
CA SER A 106 9.73 -24.90 3.43
C SER A 106 9.72 -25.85 2.24
N PHE A 107 10.89 -26.17 1.71
CA PHE A 107 11.06 -27.02 0.53
C PHE A 107 12.46 -27.64 0.51
N LEU A 108 12.68 -28.66 -0.33
CA LEU A 108 14.01 -29.23 -0.56
C LEU A 108 14.77 -28.37 -1.56
N ASP A 109 15.88 -27.80 -1.14
CA ASP A 109 16.84 -27.17 -2.05
C ASP A 109 17.58 -28.30 -2.81
N ARG A 110 17.28 -28.44 -4.10
CA ARG A 110 17.79 -29.56 -4.91
C ARG A 110 19.30 -29.50 -5.11
N GLU A 111 19.91 -28.32 -5.05
CA GLU A 111 21.36 -28.12 -5.15
C GLU A 111 22.08 -28.68 -3.92
N SER A 112 21.69 -28.29 -2.73
CA SER A 112 22.33 -28.72 -1.48
C SER A 112 21.73 -30.00 -0.89
N LYS A 113 20.59 -30.50 -1.45
CA LYS A 113 19.83 -31.66 -0.93
C LYS A 113 19.37 -31.49 0.52
N ARG A 114 19.17 -30.27 0.99
CA ARG A 114 18.76 -29.95 2.35
C ARG A 114 17.41 -29.24 2.35
N ILE A 115 16.62 -29.42 3.41
CA ILE A 115 15.36 -28.68 3.58
C ILE A 115 15.67 -27.22 3.90
N ALA A 116 15.29 -26.34 2.98
CA ALA A 116 15.28 -24.90 3.15
C ALA A 116 14.07 -24.49 3.97
N VAL A 117 14.23 -23.50 4.87
CA VAL A 117 13.15 -22.90 5.64
C VAL A 117 13.33 -21.38 5.63
N MET A 118 12.35 -20.68 5.09
CA MET A 118 12.46 -19.26 4.71
C MET A 118 12.40 -18.24 5.87
N PHE A 119 12.67 -18.66 7.09
CA PHE A 119 12.99 -17.76 8.22
C PHE A 119 14.40 -17.97 8.77
N ARG A 120 15.17 -18.94 8.24
CA ARG A 120 16.58 -19.16 8.65
C ARG A 120 17.49 -18.29 7.81
N PRO A 121 18.37 -17.49 8.45
CA PRO A 121 19.23 -16.52 7.73
C PRO A 121 20.07 -17.12 6.60
N GLU A 122 20.54 -18.36 6.75
CA GLU A 122 21.33 -19.05 5.74
C GLU A 122 20.57 -19.19 4.41
N TRP A 123 19.29 -19.62 4.48
CA TRP A 123 18.44 -19.82 3.32
C TRP A 123 17.93 -18.51 2.74
N VAL A 124 17.46 -17.62 3.62
CA VAL A 124 16.98 -16.31 3.19
C VAL A 124 18.07 -15.57 2.42
N LYS A 125 19.31 -15.55 2.92
CA LYS A 125 20.43 -14.90 2.24
C LYS A 125 20.78 -15.57 0.90
N LYS A 126 20.74 -16.92 0.83
CA LYS A 126 21.01 -17.67 -0.42
C LYS A 126 20.01 -17.23 -1.51
N PHE A 127 18.71 -17.29 -1.23
CA PHE A 127 17.67 -16.96 -2.22
C PHE A 127 17.64 -15.48 -2.54
N GLU A 128 17.73 -14.61 -1.51
CA GLU A 128 17.74 -13.17 -1.72
C GLU A 128 18.92 -12.70 -2.58
N SER A 129 20.11 -13.29 -2.42
CA SER A 129 21.28 -12.96 -3.26
C SER A 129 21.04 -13.29 -4.73
N GLY A 130 20.33 -14.39 -5.02
CA GLY A 130 19.88 -14.73 -6.37
C GLY A 130 18.89 -13.72 -6.96
N PHE A 131 17.99 -13.20 -6.15
CA PHE A 131 17.05 -12.14 -6.57
C PHE A 131 17.75 -10.80 -6.80
N GLN A 132 18.69 -10.43 -5.93
CA GLN A 132 19.51 -9.22 -6.06
C GLN A 132 20.37 -9.21 -7.30
N ALA A 133 20.80 -10.37 -7.78
CA ALA A 133 21.53 -10.50 -9.04
C ALA A 133 20.66 -10.20 -10.28
N GLN A 134 19.33 -10.35 -10.16
CA GLN A 134 18.39 -10.12 -11.25
C GLN A 134 17.85 -8.68 -11.27
N ALA A 135 17.61 -8.10 -10.09
CA ALA A 135 16.98 -6.78 -9.98
C ALA A 135 17.36 -6.04 -8.71
N GLU A 136 17.36 -4.71 -8.81
CA GLU A 136 17.55 -3.82 -7.66
C GLU A 136 16.33 -3.89 -6.71
N GLY A 137 16.59 -4.01 -5.41
CA GLY A 137 15.54 -4.08 -4.40
C GLY A 137 14.78 -2.77 -4.21
N LEU A 138 13.47 -2.88 -3.97
CA LEU A 138 12.57 -1.72 -3.75
C LEU A 138 12.99 -0.86 -2.55
N LEU A 139 13.60 -1.45 -1.51
CA LEU A 139 13.98 -0.78 -0.28
C LEU A 139 15.44 -0.29 -0.27
N LYS A 140 16.10 -0.20 -1.42
CA LYS A 140 17.46 0.34 -1.50
C LYS A 140 17.55 1.73 -0.88
N GLY A 141 18.49 1.93 0.05
CA GLY A 141 18.65 3.16 0.82
C GLY A 141 17.55 3.42 1.87
N GLY A 142 16.63 2.49 2.02
CA GLY A 142 15.54 2.49 3.01
C GLY A 142 15.74 1.49 4.13
N SER A 143 14.67 1.09 4.81
CA SER A 143 14.70 0.11 5.90
C SER A 143 13.63 -0.97 5.78
N SER A 144 13.94 -2.14 6.35
CA SER A 144 13.10 -3.34 6.36
C SER A 144 12.87 -3.82 7.79
N TRP A 145 11.60 -3.92 8.21
CA TRP A 145 11.21 -4.27 9.57
C TRP A 145 10.32 -5.50 9.60
N SER A 146 10.79 -6.58 10.24
CA SER A 146 10.01 -7.81 10.46
C SER A 146 9.58 -8.54 9.18
N ASN A 147 10.37 -8.42 8.13
CA ASN A 147 10.17 -9.05 6.82
C ASN A 147 10.98 -10.35 6.67
N ILE A 148 10.78 -11.08 5.58
CA ILE A 148 11.65 -12.22 5.23
C ILE A 148 12.98 -11.69 4.71
N TYR A 149 12.93 -10.83 3.69
CA TYR A 149 14.11 -10.29 3.00
C TYR A 149 14.43 -8.86 3.44
N SER A 150 15.65 -8.44 3.14
CA SER A 150 16.09 -7.05 3.31
C SER A 150 15.42 -6.10 2.30
N GLY A 151 15.02 -6.62 1.13
CA GLY A 151 14.46 -5.84 0.04
C GLY A 151 15.46 -4.87 -0.60
N GLY A 152 16.77 -5.10 -0.40
CA GLY A 152 17.84 -4.20 -0.82
C GLY A 152 18.22 -3.13 0.21
N ALA A 153 17.59 -3.12 1.40
CA ALA A 153 18.04 -2.30 2.53
C ALA A 153 19.41 -2.78 3.03
N ALA A 154 20.23 -1.84 3.49
CA ALA A 154 21.53 -2.16 4.07
C ALA A 154 21.38 -3.06 5.31
N PRO A 155 22.40 -3.87 5.66
CA PRO A 155 22.35 -4.76 6.83
C PRO A 155 22.02 -4.03 8.13
N GLU A 156 22.52 -2.82 8.32
CA GLU A 156 22.26 -1.93 9.46
C GLU A 156 20.83 -1.39 9.52
N GLU A 157 20.13 -1.34 8.38
CA GLU A 157 18.75 -0.89 8.24
C GLU A 157 17.76 -2.07 8.09
N THR A 158 18.22 -3.30 8.36
CA THR A 158 17.43 -4.53 8.29
C THR A 158 17.21 -5.07 9.70
N HIS A 159 15.94 -5.00 10.18
CA HIS A 159 15.62 -5.24 11.59
C HIS A 159 14.58 -6.35 11.74
N PHE A 160 14.87 -7.36 12.57
CA PHE A 160 14.00 -8.52 12.83
C PHE A 160 13.58 -9.30 11.57
N CYS A 161 14.34 -9.19 10.49
CA CYS A 161 14.07 -9.91 9.26
C CYS A 161 14.64 -11.32 9.26
N GLY A 162 14.10 -12.20 8.41
CA GLY A 162 14.66 -13.53 8.20
C GLY A 162 16.13 -13.50 7.76
N SER A 163 16.53 -12.50 6.97
CA SER A 163 17.91 -12.25 6.56
C SER A 163 18.82 -11.72 7.69
N SER A 164 18.25 -11.13 8.74
CA SER A 164 18.98 -10.50 9.84
C SER A 164 18.19 -10.63 11.13
N ILE A 165 18.57 -11.53 12.02
CA ILE A 165 17.96 -11.67 13.34
C ILE A 165 18.56 -10.61 14.26
N GLY A 166 17.77 -9.62 14.66
CA GLY A 166 18.14 -8.60 15.66
C GLY A 166 17.72 -7.18 15.30
N PHE A 167 18.25 -6.22 16.06
CA PHE A 167 17.89 -4.81 15.93
C PHE A 167 18.72 -4.05 14.88
N GLY A 168 19.52 -4.74 14.05
CA GLY A 168 20.48 -4.07 13.17
C GLY A 168 21.46 -3.21 13.99
N ASP A 169 21.99 -2.17 13.35
CA ASP A 169 22.95 -1.25 14.01
C ASP A 169 22.32 -0.31 15.05
N MET A 170 21.01 -0.21 15.11
CA MET A 170 20.33 0.67 16.08
C MET A 170 20.79 0.40 17.53
N TRP A 171 21.27 -0.82 17.83
CA TRP A 171 21.76 -1.24 19.13
C TRP A 171 23.27 -1.57 19.15
N ARG A 172 23.93 -1.71 18.01
CA ARG A 172 25.36 -2.06 17.93
C ARG A 172 26.28 -0.95 18.42
N THR A 173 25.90 0.31 18.21
CA THR A 173 26.65 1.48 18.69
C THR A 173 26.22 1.92 20.09
N GLY A 174 25.24 1.25 20.67
CA GLY A 174 24.59 1.67 21.90
C GLY A 174 25.43 1.31 23.14
N LYS A 175 26.18 2.30 23.70
CA LYS A 175 26.54 2.27 25.12
C LYS A 175 25.23 2.06 25.92
N ILE A 176 25.27 1.28 27.00
CA ILE A 176 24.13 1.01 27.93
C ILE A 176 23.34 2.30 28.24
N ARG A 177 24.05 3.43 28.36
CA ARG A 177 23.47 4.76 28.53
C ARG A 177 22.46 5.14 27.43
N ASN A 178 22.73 4.83 26.18
CA ASN A 178 21.85 5.19 25.04
C ASN A 178 20.57 4.36 25.04
N ILE A 179 20.67 3.08 25.45
CA ILE A 179 19.51 2.21 25.65
C ILE A 179 18.63 2.78 26.77
N PHE A 180 19.25 3.20 27.88
CA PHE A 180 18.53 3.80 29.01
C PHE A 180 17.81 5.09 28.57
N ILE A 181 18.49 5.99 27.85
CA ILE A 181 17.90 7.21 27.31
C ILE A 181 16.75 6.90 26.36
N PHE A 182 16.89 5.93 25.46
CA PHE A 182 15.82 5.51 24.55
C PHE A 182 14.59 5.00 25.32
N VAL A 183 14.79 4.12 26.32
CA VAL A 183 13.72 3.62 27.18
C VAL A 183 13.03 4.78 27.92
N LEU A 184 13.78 5.75 28.42
CA LEU A 184 13.25 6.93 29.10
C LEU A 184 12.42 7.82 28.14
N LEU A 185 12.92 8.07 26.93
CA LEU A 185 12.19 8.82 25.89
C LEU A 185 10.91 8.09 25.45
N GLN A 186 10.92 6.78 25.43
CA GLN A 186 9.77 5.93 25.09
C GLN A 186 8.99 5.44 26.32
N PHE A 187 9.19 6.06 27.50
CA PHE A 187 8.57 5.61 28.75
C PHE A 187 7.04 5.39 28.67
N PRO A 188 6.24 6.26 28.01
CA PRO A 188 4.80 5.97 27.85
C PRO A 188 4.52 4.72 27.00
N ALA A 189 5.36 4.40 26.02
CA ALA A 189 5.25 3.17 25.25
C ALA A 189 5.64 1.96 26.11
N VAL A 190 6.69 2.08 26.90
CA VAL A 190 7.15 1.03 27.85
C VAL A 190 6.07 0.73 28.87
N VAL A 191 5.46 1.74 29.49
CA VAL A 191 4.33 1.57 30.44
C VAL A 191 3.14 0.90 29.75
N ARG A 192 2.82 1.31 28.54
CA ARG A 192 1.75 0.70 27.74
C ARG A 192 2.05 -0.77 27.44
N ILE A 193 3.27 -1.09 27.00
CA ILE A 193 3.73 -2.46 26.77
C ILE A 193 3.60 -3.28 28.04
N ALA A 194 4.12 -2.80 29.16
CA ALA A 194 4.04 -3.49 30.45
C ALA A 194 2.57 -3.74 30.86
N GLY A 195 1.69 -2.74 30.73
CA GLY A 195 0.26 -2.89 31.01
C GLY A 195 -0.43 -3.90 30.10
N LEU A 196 -0.11 -3.90 28.80
CA LEU A 196 -0.63 -4.89 27.85
C LEU A 196 -0.10 -6.29 28.13
N LEU A 197 1.16 -6.43 28.53
CA LEU A 197 1.76 -7.72 28.93
C LEU A 197 1.09 -8.28 30.19
N LEU A 198 0.84 -7.45 31.20
CA LEU A 198 0.11 -7.85 32.40
C LEU A 198 -1.33 -8.27 32.11
N LEU A 199 -2.03 -7.53 31.26
CA LEU A 199 -3.37 -7.87 30.80
C LEU A 199 -3.38 -9.21 30.05
N GLU A 200 -2.43 -9.41 29.14
CA GLU A 200 -2.27 -10.66 28.40
C GLU A 200 -1.98 -11.85 29.33
N LEU A 201 -1.10 -11.65 30.31
CA LEU A 201 -0.80 -12.69 31.29
C LEU A 201 -2.05 -13.07 32.11
N ALA A 202 -2.80 -12.06 32.56
CA ALA A 202 -4.06 -12.26 33.28
C ALA A 202 -5.13 -13.02 32.46
N ILE A 203 -5.19 -12.81 31.15
CA ILE A 203 -6.11 -13.49 30.25
C ILE A 203 -5.60 -14.88 29.86
N ALA A 204 -4.30 -15.04 29.67
CA ALA A 204 -3.71 -16.27 29.14
C ALA A 204 -3.62 -17.38 30.18
N ILE A 205 -3.38 -17.07 31.46
CA ILE A 205 -3.28 -18.06 32.54
C ILE A 205 -4.57 -18.89 32.69
N PRO A 206 -5.77 -18.28 32.84
CA PRO A 206 -7.01 -19.04 32.91
C PRO A 206 -7.29 -19.88 31.65
N GLN A 207 -6.83 -19.42 30.50
CA GLN A 207 -7.02 -20.13 29.23
C GLN A 207 -6.06 -21.31 29.07
N ALA A 208 -4.80 -21.17 29.49
CA ALA A 208 -3.84 -22.26 29.55
C ALA A 208 -4.35 -23.38 30.49
N ILE A 209 -4.86 -23.00 31.65
CA ILE A 209 -5.48 -23.92 32.61
C ILE A 209 -6.64 -24.65 31.95
N ARG A 210 -7.58 -23.94 31.29
CA ARG A 210 -8.69 -24.58 30.56
C ARG A 210 -8.23 -25.47 29.39
N GLY A 211 -7.14 -25.09 28.71
CA GLY A 211 -6.53 -25.87 27.63
C GLY A 211 -6.01 -27.21 28.14
N VAL A 212 -5.28 -27.18 29.27
CA VAL A 212 -4.78 -28.41 29.94
C VAL A 212 -5.92 -29.31 30.40
N PHE A 213 -6.97 -28.75 31.00
CA PHE A 213 -8.18 -29.54 31.39
C PHE A 213 -8.91 -30.13 30.18
N ARG A 214 -8.72 -29.61 28.97
CA ARG A 214 -9.25 -30.16 27.71
C ARG A 214 -8.27 -31.09 26.99
N GLY A 215 -7.24 -31.57 27.69
CA GLY A 215 -6.24 -32.51 27.16
C GLY A 215 -5.20 -31.93 26.23
N GLN A 216 -5.02 -30.62 26.23
CA GLN A 216 -3.93 -29.99 25.44
C GLN A 216 -2.61 -30.02 26.21
N TRP A 217 -1.52 -30.21 25.49
CA TRP A 217 -0.19 -30.28 26.09
C TRP A 217 0.26 -28.91 26.63
N ILE A 218 0.67 -28.85 27.90
CA ILE A 218 1.02 -27.62 28.64
C ILE A 218 2.09 -26.77 27.94
N MET A 219 3.09 -27.43 27.31
CA MET A 219 4.16 -26.75 26.55
C MET A 219 3.63 -26.05 25.31
N ARG A 220 2.55 -26.54 24.70
CA ARG A 220 1.90 -25.92 23.54
C ARG A 220 1.17 -24.63 23.94
N GLU A 221 0.48 -24.65 25.06
CA GLU A 221 -0.21 -23.46 25.61
C GLU A 221 0.79 -22.41 26.08
N PHE A 222 1.91 -22.83 26.73
CA PHE A 222 2.99 -21.92 27.10
C PHE A 222 3.66 -21.27 25.88
N GLY A 223 3.97 -22.03 24.83
CA GLY A 223 4.50 -21.51 23.57
C GLY A 223 3.55 -20.48 22.91
N MET A 224 2.22 -20.68 23.05
CA MET A 224 1.23 -19.72 22.57
C MET A 224 1.26 -18.40 23.36
N LEU A 225 1.45 -18.48 24.68
CA LEU A 225 1.57 -17.28 25.52
C LEU A 225 2.81 -16.46 25.14
N VAL A 226 3.95 -17.12 24.98
CA VAL A 226 5.22 -16.46 24.57
C VAL A 226 5.06 -15.80 23.19
N SER A 227 4.47 -16.48 22.21
CA SER A 227 4.23 -15.94 20.88
C SER A 227 3.30 -14.69 20.92
N ARG A 228 2.19 -14.76 21.68
CA ARG A 228 1.27 -13.61 21.85
C ARG A 228 1.96 -12.40 22.45
N VAL A 229 2.74 -12.62 23.49
CA VAL A 229 3.45 -11.56 24.22
C VAL A 229 4.59 -10.98 23.38
N CYS A 230 5.46 -11.84 22.87
CA CYS A 230 6.67 -11.38 22.16
C CYS A 230 6.35 -10.85 20.75
N ILE A 231 5.53 -11.57 19.98
CA ILE A 231 5.23 -11.20 18.58
C ILE A 231 4.03 -10.26 18.50
N GLY A 232 2.92 -10.62 19.16
CA GLY A 232 1.68 -9.85 19.04
C GLY A 232 1.73 -8.46 19.69
N ILE A 233 2.56 -8.28 20.75
CA ILE A 233 2.68 -7.01 21.46
C ILE A 233 4.10 -6.45 21.34
N GLY A 234 5.11 -7.18 21.80
CA GLY A 234 6.48 -6.70 21.90
C GLY A 234 7.04 -6.27 20.54
N LEU A 235 7.08 -7.19 19.59
CA LEU A 235 7.59 -6.92 18.23
C LEU A 235 6.77 -5.81 17.53
N ARG A 236 5.44 -5.84 17.63
CA ARG A 236 4.59 -4.79 17.05
C ARG A 236 4.98 -3.39 17.52
N GLU A 237 5.17 -3.20 18.83
CA GLU A 237 5.55 -1.89 19.39
C GLU A 237 6.97 -1.51 18.97
N LEU A 238 7.90 -2.46 18.95
CA LEU A 238 9.28 -2.21 18.51
C LEU A 238 9.36 -1.77 17.06
N VAL A 239 8.70 -2.49 16.14
CA VAL A 239 8.71 -2.11 14.71
C VAL A 239 7.95 -0.80 14.47
N THR A 240 6.93 -0.49 15.28
CA THR A 240 6.22 0.79 15.22
C THR A 240 7.14 1.95 15.61
N ILE A 241 7.87 1.82 16.71
CA ILE A 241 8.81 2.86 17.18
C ILE A 241 9.96 3.01 16.18
N GLY A 242 10.55 1.89 15.73
CA GLY A 242 11.63 1.89 14.75
C GLY A 242 11.22 2.55 13.44
N GLY A 243 10.08 2.17 12.89
CA GLY A 243 9.53 2.78 11.67
C GLY A 243 9.23 4.28 11.83
N GLN A 244 8.75 4.73 13.00
CA GLN A 244 8.58 6.16 13.27
C GLN A 244 9.93 6.91 13.28
N VAL A 245 10.97 6.31 13.81
CA VAL A 245 12.32 6.88 13.80
C VAL A 245 12.84 6.98 12.37
N ASP A 246 12.71 5.92 11.57
CA ASP A 246 13.19 5.89 10.18
C ASP A 246 12.47 6.88 9.28
N VAL A 247 11.14 6.97 9.41
CA VAL A 247 10.34 8.01 8.75
C VAL A 247 10.78 9.43 9.18
N THR A 248 11.14 9.60 10.48
CA THR A 248 11.65 10.89 10.97
C THR A 248 13.05 11.18 10.46
N ARG A 249 13.91 10.15 10.29
CA ARG A 249 15.25 10.24 9.65
C ARG A 249 15.17 10.62 8.17
N GLY A 250 14.03 10.35 7.51
CA GLY A 250 13.83 10.67 6.09
C GLY A 250 14.31 9.57 5.14
N LEU A 251 14.29 8.30 5.52
CA LEU A 251 14.62 7.19 4.62
C LEU A 251 13.67 7.15 3.42
N PRO A 252 14.14 6.86 2.19
CA PRO A 252 13.30 6.93 0.99
C PRO A 252 12.16 5.91 0.98
N ALA A 253 12.40 4.70 1.47
CA ALA A 253 11.42 3.63 1.57
C ALA A 253 11.53 2.95 2.93
N VAL A 254 10.41 2.72 3.58
CA VAL A 254 10.32 2.00 4.87
C VAL A 254 9.24 0.94 4.73
N HIS A 255 9.58 -0.32 4.99
CA HIS A 255 8.59 -1.40 4.99
C HIS A 255 8.51 -2.06 6.37
N ILE A 256 7.30 -2.09 6.91
CA ILE A 256 6.99 -2.66 8.22
C ILE A 256 5.97 -3.78 8.06
N ASN A 257 6.28 -4.98 8.52
CA ASN A 257 5.36 -6.11 8.54
C ASN A 257 4.87 -6.40 9.97
N PHE A 258 3.55 -6.48 10.16
CA PHE A 258 2.90 -6.83 11.42
C PHE A 258 2.49 -8.31 11.43
N LEU A 259 3.32 -9.17 12.00
CA LEU A 259 3.15 -10.63 12.05
C LEU A 259 2.06 -11.10 13.02
N GLY A 260 1.63 -10.25 13.95
CA GLY A 260 0.82 -10.67 15.11
C GLY A 260 -0.56 -11.24 14.77
N TYR A 261 -1.19 -10.83 13.67
CA TYR A 261 -2.46 -11.40 13.25
C TYR A 261 -2.27 -12.79 12.65
N ASP A 262 -1.31 -12.95 11.74
CA ASP A 262 -1.01 -14.21 11.07
C ASP A 262 -0.71 -15.35 12.06
N GLU A 263 0.22 -15.12 12.97
CA GLU A 263 0.59 -16.08 14.01
C GLU A 263 -0.61 -16.56 14.86
N LEU A 264 -1.52 -15.64 15.22
CA LEU A 264 -2.71 -15.97 15.99
C LEU A 264 -3.77 -16.68 15.14
N ALA A 265 -3.88 -16.34 13.86
CA ALA A 265 -4.80 -16.93 12.93
C ALA A 265 -4.40 -18.38 12.61
N HIS A 266 -3.11 -18.69 12.43
CA HIS A 266 -2.61 -20.07 12.32
C HIS A 266 -3.05 -20.96 13.49
N ARG A 267 -2.96 -20.43 14.70
CA ARG A 267 -3.24 -21.22 15.93
C ARG A 267 -4.72 -21.37 16.26
N ARG A 268 -5.54 -20.37 16.00
CA ARG A 268 -6.94 -20.30 16.46
C ARG A 268 -7.96 -20.12 15.32
N GLY A 269 -7.50 -19.90 14.11
CA GLY A 269 -8.28 -19.61 12.91
C GLY A 269 -8.43 -18.10 12.65
N PRO A 270 -8.53 -17.69 11.38
CA PRO A 270 -8.50 -16.29 10.95
C PRO A 270 -9.68 -15.44 11.48
N GLY A 271 -10.84 -16.04 11.72
CA GLY A 271 -12.01 -15.35 12.30
C GLY A 271 -12.10 -15.41 13.83
N SER A 272 -11.07 -15.90 14.53
CA SER A 272 -11.11 -16.04 15.98
C SER A 272 -11.10 -14.69 16.69
N LEU A 273 -11.69 -14.63 17.90
CA LEU A 273 -11.69 -13.41 18.72
C LEU A 273 -10.28 -12.90 19.01
N PHE A 274 -9.30 -13.80 19.13
CA PHE A 274 -7.92 -13.48 19.42
C PHE A 274 -7.21 -12.87 18.21
N ALA A 275 -7.35 -13.45 17.04
CA ALA A 275 -6.82 -12.88 15.81
C ALA A 275 -7.40 -11.47 15.57
N HIS A 276 -8.72 -11.31 15.73
CA HIS A 276 -9.37 -10.01 15.60
C HIS A 276 -8.99 -9.01 16.71
N TRP A 277 -8.64 -9.48 17.91
CA TRP A 277 -8.17 -8.59 18.98
C TRP A 277 -6.81 -7.97 18.67
N SER A 278 -5.89 -8.72 18.06
CA SER A 278 -4.58 -8.19 17.65
C SER A 278 -4.71 -7.03 16.66
N LEU A 279 -5.75 -7.05 15.81
CA LEU A 279 -6.02 -5.99 14.82
C LEU A 279 -6.27 -4.62 15.45
N SER A 280 -6.83 -4.55 16.67
CA SER A 280 -7.01 -3.27 17.38
C SER A 280 -5.68 -2.63 17.78
N GLY A 281 -4.68 -3.46 18.11
CA GLY A 281 -3.32 -2.98 18.35
C GLY A 281 -2.60 -2.56 17.08
N ILE A 282 -2.79 -3.30 15.99
CA ILE A 282 -2.24 -3.00 14.67
C ILE A 282 -2.84 -1.69 14.12
N ASP A 283 -4.16 -1.49 14.23
CA ASP A 283 -4.83 -0.23 13.81
C ASP A 283 -4.25 1.01 14.51
N ARG A 284 -3.94 0.88 15.83
CA ARG A 284 -3.27 1.94 16.58
C ARG A 284 -1.84 2.18 16.09
N ALA A 285 -1.08 1.11 15.84
CA ALA A 285 0.27 1.20 15.31
C ALA A 285 0.30 1.88 13.94
N ILE A 286 -0.63 1.52 13.06
CA ILE A 286 -0.82 2.17 11.75
C ILE A 286 -1.12 3.67 11.94
N LYS A 287 -2.02 4.02 12.85
CA LYS A 287 -2.32 5.44 13.15
C LYS A 287 -1.09 6.22 13.62
N ASP A 288 -0.26 5.61 14.45
CA ASP A 288 0.95 6.22 14.99
C ASP A 288 2.01 6.43 13.90
N LEU A 289 2.21 5.44 13.03
CA LEU A 289 3.09 5.50 11.85
C LEU A 289 2.59 6.51 10.81
N TYR A 290 1.31 6.48 10.49
CA TYR A 290 0.64 7.44 9.62
C TYR A 290 0.85 8.88 10.13
N GLY A 291 0.68 9.08 11.43
CA GLY A 291 0.94 10.38 12.06
C GLY A 291 2.41 10.81 11.99
N ALA A 292 3.36 9.87 12.07
CA ALA A 292 4.80 10.17 11.90
C ALA A 292 5.12 10.54 10.45
N ALA A 293 4.59 9.80 9.47
CA ALA A 293 4.74 10.05 8.05
C ALA A 293 4.29 11.47 7.67
N HIS A 294 3.10 11.87 8.10
CA HIS A 294 2.55 13.20 7.84
C HIS A 294 3.24 14.35 8.60
N ARG A 295 3.95 14.04 9.68
CA ARG A 295 4.77 15.02 10.42
C ARG A 295 6.22 15.04 9.99
N SER A 296 6.66 14.11 9.16
CA SER A 296 8.04 14.07 8.69
C SER A 296 8.42 15.38 8.01
N THR A 297 9.65 15.83 8.24
CA THR A 297 10.15 17.10 7.71
C THR A 297 11.20 16.90 6.62
N ARG A 298 11.68 15.67 6.49
CA ARG A 298 12.77 15.35 5.58
C ARG A 298 12.30 14.75 4.26
N ARG A 299 11.11 14.12 4.27
CA ARG A 299 10.45 13.62 3.05
C ARG A 299 8.95 13.77 3.16
N ASP A 300 8.27 13.71 2.03
CA ASP A 300 6.82 13.72 1.93
C ASP A 300 6.35 12.29 1.66
N TYR A 301 5.90 11.62 2.74
CA TYR A 301 5.57 10.21 2.69
C TYR A 301 4.16 9.94 2.19
N HIS A 302 4.05 8.97 1.25
CA HIS A 302 2.83 8.21 1.04
C HIS A 302 2.85 6.95 1.90
N VAL A 303 1.72 6.64 2.50
CA VAL A 303 1.53 5.44 3.32
C VAL A 303 0.66 4.48 2.53
N TRP A 304 1.18 3.30 2.20
CA TRP A 304 0.43 2.23 1.55
C TRP A 304 0.26 1.08 2.52
N ILE A 305 -0.98 0.64 2.72
CA ILE A 305 -1.33 -0.38 3.72
C ILE A 305 -1.89 -1.57 2.97
N PHE A 306 -1.30 -2.75 3.16
CA PHE A 306 -1.72 -3.92 2.42
C PHE A 306 -1.57 -5.20 3.25
N SER A 307 -2.17 -6.28 2.78
CA SER A 307 -1.89 -7.63 3.24
C SER A 307 -1.21 -8.39 2.12
N ASP A 308 -0.14 -9.11 2.43
CA ASP A 308 0.58 -9.93 1.48
C ASP A 308 -0.25 -11.13 0.99
N HIS A 309 -1.04 -11.75 1.87
CA HIS A 309 -1.99 -12.82 1.56
C HIS A 309 -3.12 -12.82 2.59
N GLY A 310 -4.08 -13.69 2.42
CA GLY A 310 -5.07 -14.01 3.44
C GLY A 310 -4.80 -15.37 4.08
N GLN A 311 -5.80 -15.89 4.82
CA GLN A 311 -5.77 -17.23 5.38
C GLN A 311 -7.13 -17.92 5.22
N GLU A 312 -7.10 -19.23 4.99
CA GLU A 312 -8.26 -20.11 5.09
C GLU A 312 -8.42 -20.67 6.49
N ARG A 313 -9.66 -20.92 6.88
CA ARG A 313 -9.93 -21.77 8.04
C ARG A 313 -9.72 -23.22 7.65
N THR A 314 -8.77 -23.88 8.30
CA THR A 314 -8.33 -25.23 7.94
C THR A 314 -8.62 -26.25 9.03
N ARG A 315 -8.64 -27.55 8.63
CA ARG A 315 -8.60 -28.72 9.50
C ARG A 315 -7.22 -29.35 9.36
N SER A 316 -6.64 -29.75 10.49
CA SER A 316 -5.34 -30.44 10.46
C SER A 316 -5.51 -31.86 9.95
N PHE A 317 -4.79 -32.20 8.89
CA PHE A 317 -4.80 -33.53 8.26
C PHE A 317 -4.34 -34.62 9.24
N ALA A 318 -3.32 -34.33 10.04
CA ALA A 318 -2.80 -35.26 11.05
C ALA A 318 -3.79 -35.54 12.19
N THR A 319 -4.80 -34.71 12.40
CA THR A 319 -5.85 -34.95 13.42
C THR A 319 -6.87 -35.99 12.97
N GLU A 320 -7.20 -36.02 11.68
CA GLU A 320 -8.16 -36.99 11.12
C GLU A 320 -7.49 -38.27 10.60
N PHE A 321 -6.24 -38.16 10.15
CA PHE A 321 -5.47 -39.30 9.62
C PHE A 321 -4.23 -39.54 10.49
N PRO A 322 -4.32 -40.49 11.46
CA PRO A 322 -3.20 -40.80 12.33
C PRO A 322 -1.96 -41.28 11.54
N GLY A 323 -0.84 -40.63 11.80
CA GLY A 323 0.42 -40.86 11.04
C GLY A 323 0.72 -39.77 10.00
N GLY A 324 -0.24 -38.84 9.79
CA GLY A 324 -0.01 -37.67 8.92
C GLY A 324 0.07 -38.01 7.43
N VAL A 325 0.55 -37.05 6.65
CA VAL A 325 0.63 -37.14 5.19
C VAL A 325 1.71 -38.13 4.75
N GLU A 326 2.80 -38.24 5.50
CA GLU A 326 3.91 -39.15 5.20
C GLU A 326 3.47 -40.61 5.20
N LYS A 327 2.66 -41.00 6.20
CA LYS A 327 2.10 -42.34 6.26
C LYS A 327 1.17 -42.64 5.08
N ILE A 328 0.32 -41.71 4.73
CA ILE A 328 -0.61 -41.86 3.60
C ILE A 328 0.15 -42.00 2.29
N ILE A 329 1.23 -41.25 2.09
CA ILE A 329 2.07 -41.38 0.90
C ILE A 329 2.69 -42.77 0.88
N ALA A 330 3.26 -43.23 2.00
CA ALA A 330 3.85 -44.58 2.10
C ALA A 330 2.81 -45.66 1.80
N ASP A 331 1.63 -45.64 2.44
CA ASP A 331 0.53 -46.58 2.22
C ASP A 331 0.05 -46.58 0.76
N CYS A 332 0.06 -45.45 0.07
CA CYS A 332 -0.31 -45.31 -1.34
C CYS A 332 0.82 -45.72 -2.30
N MET A 333 2.08 -45.76 -1.88
CA MET A 333 3.20 -46.28 -2.68
C MET A 333 3.30 -47.78 -2.64
N GLU A 334 2.95 -48.43 -1.51
CA GLU A 334 2.95 -49.87 -1.38
C GLU A 334 1.89 -50.49 -2.30
N THR A 335 2.32 -51.37 -3.16
CA THR A 335 1.41 -52.25 -3.96
C THR A 335 0.77 -53.30 -3.04
N PRO A 336 -0.46 -53.80 -3.34
CA PRO A 336 -1.16 -54.78 -2.48
C PRO A 336 -0.43 -56.09 -2.19
N ARG A 337 0.72 -56.36 -2.81
CA ARG A 337 1.54 -57.57 -2.63
C ARG A 337 2.67 -57.44 -1.57
N GLU A 338 2.95 -56.20 -1.05
CA GLU A 338 4.10 -55.99 -0.17
C GLU A 338 3.72 -55.63 1.30
N LYS A 339 2.57 -55.99 1.76
CA LYS A 339 2.22 -55.78 3.17
C LYS A 339 2.92 -56.80 4.07
N ASP A 340 4.09 -56.44 4.56
CA ASP A 340 4.78 -57.13 5.65
C ASP A 340 4.25 -56.61 6.99
N PRO A 341 3.63 -57.48 7.83
CA PRO A 341 2.99 -57.05 9.11
C PRO A 341 3.97 -56.61 10.20
N GLN A 342 5.29 -56.74 9.99
CA GLN A 342 6.30 -56.46 11.04
C GLN A 342 7.04 -55.11 10.91
N ARG A 343 6.83 -54.33 9.86
CA ARG A 343 7.46 -53.01 9.71
C ARG A 343 6.68 -51.91 10.41
N ARG A 344 7.03 -51.58 11.64
CA ARG A 344 6.52 -50.38 12.31
C ARG A 344 7.15 -49.11 11.75
N PRO A 345 6.40 -48.16 11.19
CA PRO A 345 6.93 -46.86 10.81
C PRO A 345 7.24 -46.04 12.07
N ARG A 346 8.49 -45.60 12.24
CA ARG A 346 8.84 -44.56 13.22
C ARG A 346 8.36 -43.20 12.69
N SER A 347 7.40 -42.61 13.36
CA SER A 347 6.91 -41.26 13.07
C SER A 347 8.00 -40.21 13.34
N GLN A 348 8.39 -39.46 12.31
CA GLN A 348 9.06 -38.20 12.50
C GLN A 348 8.03 -37.08 12.53
N GLN A 349 7.98 -36.39 13.65
CA GLN A 349 7.16 -35.19 13.82
C GLN A 349 7.66 -34.10 12.88
N GLY A 350 6.74 -33.45 12.14
CA GLY A 350 7.02 -32.27 11.35
C GLY A 350 7.74 -31.22 12.20
N VAL A 351 8.76 -30.59 11.61
CA VAL A 351 9.51 -29.53 12.26
C VAL A 351 8.59 -28.34 12.45
N HIS A 352 7.97 -28.24 13.63
CA HIS A 352 7.33 -27.01 14.05
C HIS A 352 8.41 -25.94 14.22
N ALA A 353 8.25 -24.81 13.56
CA ALA A 353 9.06 -23.63 13.80
C ALA A 353 9.02 -23.31 15.32
N PRO A 354 10.16 -23.37 16.04
CA PRO A 354 10.16 -22.92 17.41
C PRO A 354 10.03 -21.40 17.39
N ALA A 355 8.99 -20.89 18.02
CA ALA A 355 8.97 -19.51 18.45
C ALA A 355 10.30 -19.17 19.10
N LEU A 356 10.81 -17.96 18.87
CA LEU A 356 12.05 -17.41 19.39
C LEU A 356 12.24 -17.69 20.91
N SER A 357 12.66 -18.89 21.28
CA SER A 357 13.05 -19.22 22.62
C SER A 357 14.57 -19.50 22.62
N ARG A 358 15.28 -18.86 23.51
CA ARG A 358 16.71 -19.10 23.77
C ARG A 358 16.87 -20.57 24.14
N SER A 359 17.23 -21.40 23.17
CA SER A 359 17.57 -22.80 23.45
C SER A 359 18.86 -22.88 24.25
N SER A 360 18.87 -23.67 25.30
CA SER A 360 20.08 -23.95 26.12
C SER A 360 21.15 -24.62 25.25
N HIS A 361 22.44 -24.49 25.66
CA HIS A 361 23.56 -25.12 24.96
C HIS A 361 23.38 -26.65 24.80
N ALA A 362 22.65 -27.30 25.71
CA ALA A 362 22.34 -28.73 25.68
C ALA A 362 21.32 -29.08 24.55
N GLU A 363 20.34 -28.20 24.27
CA GLU A 363 19.39 -28.40 23.17
C GLU A 363 20.04 -28.17 21.81
N ARG A 364 20.99 -27.24 21.71
CA ARG A 364 21.79 -27.04 20.50
C ARG A 364 22.70 -28.23 20.20
N ARG A 365 23.23 -28.90 21.24
CA ARG A 365 24.04 -30.12 21.09
C ARG A 365 23.16 -31.29 20.65
N ARG A 366 22.01 -31.50 21.31
CA ARG A 366 21.03 -32.53 20.87
C ARG A 366 20.49 -32.29 19.48
N ALA A 367 20.18 -31.04 19.08
CA ALA A 367 19.75 -30.70 17.74
C ALA A 367 20.87 -30.93 16.71
N ARG A 368 22.15 -30.73 17.07
CA ARG A 368 23.31 -31.07 16.23
C ARG A 368 23.54 -32.59 16.13
N GLU A 369 23.39 -33.30 17.23
CA GLU A 369 23.51 -34.77 17.26
C GLU A 369 22.34 -35.42 16.53
N GLN A 370 21.11 -34.87 16.63
CA GLN A 370 19.97 -35.30 15.84
C GLN A 370 20.07 -34.94 14.35
N ALA A 371 20.70 -33.81 14.00
CA ALA A 371 20.98 -33.46 12.62
C ALA A 371 22.10 -34.33 12.02
N ALA A 372 23.08 -34.68 12.80
CA ALA A 372 24.14 -35.59 12.37
C ALA A 372 23.63 -37.04 12.17
N ASN A 373 22.72 -37.49 13.08
CA ASN A 373 22.08 -38.80 12.94
C ASN A 373 21.03 -38.83 11.79
N ALA A 374 20.40 -37.68 11.51
CA ALA A 374 19.48 -37.53 10.36
C ALA A 374 20.22 -37.70 9.01
N LEU A 375 21.48 -37.27 8.93
CA LEU A 375 22.28 -37.39 7.70
C LEU A 375 22.59 -38.87 7.36
N THR A 376 22.63 -39.77 8.34
CA THR A 376 22.84 -41.21 8.14
C THR A 376 21.55 -42.00 7.93
N GLU A 377 20.37 -41.45 8.32
CA GLU A 377 19.05 -42.03 8.07
C GLU A 377 18.44 -41.58 6.73
N GLU A 378 18.88 -40.47 6.15
CA GLU A 378 18.36 -39.94 4.88
C GLU A 378 18.70 -40.80 3.66
N GLU A 379 19.78 -41.55 3.70
CA GLU A 379 20.21 -42.43 2.59
C GLU A 379 19.29 -43.66 2.35
N THR A 380 18.35 -43.94 3.26
CA THR A 380 17.41 -45.08 3.17
C THR A 380 15.97 -44.71 2.90
N LYS A 381 15.64 -43.40 2.81
CA LYS A 381 14.25 -42.96 2.54
C LYS A 381 13.93 -43.00 1.05
N THR A 382 12.83 -43.64 0.70
CA THR A 382 12.32 -43.68 -0.68
C THR A 382 11.71 -42.32 -1.12
N PHE A 383 11.32 -41.46 -0.19
CA PHE A 383 10.80 -40.10 -0.44
C PHE A 383 10.99 -39.20 0.77
N SER A 384 10.95 -37.88 0.55
CA SER A 384 10.88 -36.85 1.58
C SER A 384 9.70 -35.92 1.35
N VAL A 385 9.14 -35.34 2.43
CA VAL A 385 8.00 -34.40 2.35
C VAL A 385 8.37 -33.10 3.04
N ALA A 386 8.18 -32.01 2.32
CA ALA A 386 8.21 -30.66 2.89
C ALA A 386 6.81 -30.07 2.79
N ALA A 387 6.07 -30.06 3.91
CA ALA A 387 4.69 -29.60 3.96
C ALA A 387 4.51 -28.56 5.06
N MET A 388 4.06 -27.38 4.67
CA MET A 388 3.59 -26.32 5.57
C MET A 388 2.31 -25.71 5.02
N GLY A 389 1.31 -25.58 5.89
CA GLY A 389 0.00 -25.13 5.43
C GLY A 389 -0.71 -26.15 4.53
N PRO A 390 -1.49 -25.70 3.55
CA PRO A 390 -2.26 -26.54 2.64
C PRO A 390 -1.44 -27.05 1.44
N VAL A 391 -0.16 -26.70 1.32
CA VAL A 391 0.70 -27.15 0.23
C VAL A 391 1.81 -28.04 0.77
N GLY A 392 2.02 -29.19 0.12
CA GLY A 392 3.09 -30.13 0.45
C GLY A 392 3.87 -30.54 -0.80
N HIS A 393 5.19 -30.47 -0.72
CA HIS A 393 6.09 -30.90 -1.78
C HIS A 393 6.65 -32.30 -1.45
N VAL A 394 6.50 -33.24 -2.35
CA VAL A 394 7.00 -34.63 -2.22
C VAL A 394 8.15 -34.82 -3.19
N TYR A 395 9.28 -35.27 -2.69
CA TYR A 395 10.50 -35.51 -3.45
C TYR A 395 10.86 -36.99 -3.36
N PHE A 396 11.06 -37.65 -4.49
CA PHE A 396 11.42 -39.08 -4.55
C PHE A 396 12.93 -39.26 -4.67
N ALA A 397 13.47 -40.26 -3.96
CA ALA A 397 14.88 -40.61 -4.06
C ALA A 397 15.26 -41.12 -5.47
N HIS A 398 14.31 -41.78 -6.14
CA HIS A 398 14.45 -42.27 -7.52
C HIS A 398 13.39 -41.59 -8.41
N PRO A 399 13.76 -41.09 -9.59
CA PRO A 399 12.83 -40.49 -10.53
C PRO A 399 11.68 -41.43 -10.90
N MET A 400 10.45 -40.97 -10.83
CA MET A 400 9.27 -41.67 -11.30
C MET A 400 8.94 -41.25 -12.73
N ASP A 401 8.44 -42.18 -13.52
CA ASP A 401 7.89 -41.87 -14.83
C ASP A 401 6.47 -41.26 -14.70
N ASP A 402 5.95 -40.73 -15.79
CA ASP A 402 4.66 -40.01 -15.80
C ASP A 402 3.49 -40.94 -15.45
N THR A 403 3.56 -42.22 -15.83
CA THR A 403 2.54 -43.22 -15.51
C THR A 403 2.54 -43.52 -14.01
N GLN A 404 3.70 -43.67 -13.42
CA GLN A 404 3.87 -43.89 -11.97
C GLN A 404 3.39 -42.67 -11.17
N LYS A 405 3.78 -41.43 -11.57
CA LYS A 405 3.32 -40.20 -10.92
C LYS A 405 1.79 -40.08 -10.97
N ARG A 406 1.18 -40.32 -12.14
CA ARG A 406 -0.27 -40.27 -12.34
C ARG A 406 -0.98 -41.32 -11.49
N ALA A 407 -0.47 -42.57 -11.49
CA ALA A 407 -1.07 -43.64 -10.69
C ALA A 407 -0.98 -43.36 -9.19
N LEU A 408 0.15 -42.82 -8.72
CA LEU A 408 0.30 -42.41 -7.32
C LEU A 408 -0.63 -41.22 -6.98
N ALA A 409 -0.70 -40.19 -7.82
CA ALA A 409 -1.57 -39.05 -7.63
C ALA A 409 -3.06 -39.46 -7.52
N LEU A 410 -3.50 -40.38 -8.40
CA LEU A 410 -4.85 -40.94 -8.33
C LEU A 410 -5.11 -41.71 -7.02
N ARG A 411 -4.14 -42.46 -6.52
CA ARG A 411 -4.27 -43.15 -5.21
C ARG A 411 -4.31 -42.17 -4.05
N LEU A 412 -3.45 -41.15 -4.07
CA LEU A 412 -3.42 -40.12 -3.05
C LEU A 412 -4.77 -39.37 -2.95
N VAL A 413 -5.42 -39.10 -4.07
CA VAL A 413 -6.74 -38.45 -4.09
C VAL A 413 -7.84 -39.45 -3.65
N LYS A 414 -7.90 -40.64 -4.25
CA LYS A 414 -9.02 -41.58 -4.01
C LYS A 414 -8.93 -42.28 -2.65
N GLN A 415 -7.76 -42.81 -2.32
CA GLN A 415 -7.50 -43.59 -1.10
C GLN A 415 -6.97 -42.71 0.02
N GLY A 416 -6.01 -41.84 -0.29
CA GLY A 416 -5.37 -40.92 0.66
C GLY A 416 -6.22 -39.70 1.06
N LYS A 417 -7.35 -39.47 0.39
CA LYS A 417 -8.28 -38.35 0.66
C LYS A 417 -7.63 -36.97 0.57
N ILE A 418 -6.55 -36.84 -0.18
CA ILE A 418 -5.91 -35.54 -0.46
C ILE A 418 -6.76 -34.85 -1.54
N PRO A 419 -7.24 -33.61 -1.30
CA PRO A 419 -8.19 -32.94 -2.19
C PRO A 419 -7.67 -32.71 -3.62
N GLY A 420 -6.37 -32.44 -3.74
CA GLY A 420 -5.73 -32.22 -5.04
C GLY A 420 -4.27 -32.60 -5.06
N VAL A 421 -3.79 -33.05 -6.19
CA VAL A 421 -2.37 -33.38 -6.43
C VAL A 421 -1.94 -32.84 -7.77
N LEU A 422 -0.87 -32.07 -7.79
CA LEU A 422 -0.27 -31.55 -9.00
C LEU A 422 1.04 -32.30 -9.30
N PHE A 423 1.32 -32.51 -10.57
CA PHE A 423 2.63 -32.98 -11.03
C PHE A 423 2.93 -32.50 -12.44
N ARG A 424 4.21 -32.31 -12.75
CA ARG A 424 4.72 -31.97 -14.08
C ARG A 424 5.16 -33.26 -14.81
N ASP A 425 4.66 -33.42 -16.04
CA ASP A 425 5.07 -34.54 -16.92
C ASP A 425 6.36 -34.19 -17.70
N ARG A 426 6.88 -35.17 -18.46
CA ARG A 426 8.09 -35.00 -19.27
C ARG A 426 7.92 -34.01 -20.43
N SER A 427 6.68 -33.70 -20.83
CA SER A 427 6.38 -32.70 -21.86
C SER A 427 6.23 -31.30 -21.28
N ASP A 428 6.64 -31.08 -20.02
CA ASP A 428 6.55 -29.84 -19.29
C ASP A 428 5.10 -29.37 -19.03
N ARG A 429 4.13 -30.24 -19.18
CA ARG A 429 2.72 -29.99 -18.87
C ARG A 429 2.42 -30.32 -17.41
N VAL A 430 1.67 -29.46 -16.73
CA VAL A 430 1.22 -29.68 -15.37
C VAL A 430 -0.19 -30.26 -15.36
N TRP A 431 -0.39 -31.28 -14.54
CA TRP A 431 -1.65 -31.98 -14.35
C TRP A 431 -2.15 -31.80 -12.91
N TRP A 432 -3.44 -31.49 -12.77
CA TRP A 432 -4.13 -31.45 -11.50
C TRP A 432 -5.06 -32.65 -11.39
N ILE A 433 -4.73 -33.57 -10.50
CA ILE A 433 -5.57 -34.73 -10.17
C ILE A 433 -6.45 -34.35 -8.99
N HIS A 434 -7.73 -34.55 -9.12
CA HIS A 434 -8.73 -34.18 -8.12
C HIS A 434 -9.85 -35.24 -8.05
N GLU A 435 -10.80 -35.10 -7.12
CA GLU A 435 -11.84 -36.10 -6.89
C GLU A 435 -12.68 -36.43 -8.15
N GLN A 436 -12.92 -35.43 -9.00
CA GLN A 436 -13.72 -35.55 -10.21
C GLN A 436 -12.95 -36.03 -11.44
N GLY A 437 -11.64 -36.18 -11.37
CA GLY A 437 -10.79 -36.60 -12.48
C GLY A 437 -9.43 -35.91 -12.54
N GLU A 438 -8.99 -35.61 -13.75
CA GLU A 438 -7.73 -34.92 -14.04
C GLU A 438 -7.95 -33.74 -14.98
N THR A 439 -7.18 -32.71 -14.77
CA THR A 439 -7.29 -31.43 -15.50
C THR A 439 -5.90 -30.90 -15.82
N ALA A 440 -5.68 -30.48 -17.07
CA ALA A 440 -4.46 -29.80 -17.46
C ALA A 440 -4.45 -28.37 -16.90
N VAL A 441 -3.30 -27.92 -16.38
CA VAL A 441 -3.06 -26.59 -15.86
C VAL A 441 -2.12 -25.86 -16.84
N PRO A 442 -2.42 -24.62 -17.23
CA PRO A 442 -3.50 -23.73 -16.76
C PRO A 442 -4.86 -23.93 -17.45
N ASP A 443 -4.94 -24.58 -18.62
CA ASP A 443 -6.03 -24.48 -19.58
C ASP A 443 -7.40 -24.91 -19.02
N GLY A 444 -7.46 -26.00 -18.25
CA GLY A 444 -8.71 -26.54 -17.68
C GLY A 444 -8.98 -26.10 -16.24
N ALA A 445 -8.01 -25.53 -15.53
CA ALA A 445 -8.08 -25.30 -14.09
C ALA A 445 -9.10 -24.23 -13.67
N SER A 446 -9.51 -23.31 -14.57
CA SER A 446 -10.48 -22.26 -14.29
C SER A 446 -11.84 -22.80 -13.80
N ALA A 447 -12.25 -23.99 -14.24
CA ALA A 447 -13.49 -24.62 -13.78
C ALA A 447 -13.40 -25.07 -12.31
N LEU A 448 -12.26 -25.59 -11.88
CA LEU A 448 -11.99 -25.97 -10.49
C LEU A 448 -11.97 -24.76 -9.54
N LEU A 449 -11.64 -23.60 -10.08
CA LEU A 449 -11.56 -22.33 -9.36
C LEU A 449 -12.88 -21.51 -9.44
N ALA A 450 -14.02 -22.13 -9.77
CA ALA A 450 -15.30 -21.46 -9.99
C ALA A 450 -15.77 -20.59 -8.81
N GLY A 451 -15.37 -20.88 -7.59
CA GLY A 451 -15.63 -20.07 -6.41
C GLY A 451 -14.90 -18.71 -6.37
N HIS A 452 -13.85 -18.53 -7.18
CA HIS A 452 -13.08 -17.29 -7.25
C HIS A 452 -13.69 -16.27 -8.23
N PRO A 453 -13.42 -14.96 -8.05
CA PRO A 453 -13.73 -13.95 -9.07
C PRO A 453 -13.17 -14.35 -10.43
N ALA A 454 -13.93 -14.12 -11.49
CA ALA A 454 -13.56 -14.53 -12.87
C ALA A 454 -12.18 -13.98 -13.28
N SER A 455 -11.85 -12.74 -12.89
CA SER A 455 -10.56 -12.10 -13.13
C SER A 455 -9.36 -12.79 -12.50
N LEU A 456 -9.54 -13.54 -11.40
CA LEU A 456 -8.44 -14.21 -10.70
C LEU A 456 -8.24 -15.67 -11.16
N ARG A 457 -9.24 -16.33 -11.73
CA ARG A 457 -9.17 -17.77 -12.04
C ARG A 457 -8.02 -18.13 -12.97
N ALA A 458 -7.91 -17.40 -14.08
CA ALA A 458 -6.86 -17.64 -15.07
C ALA A 458 -5.47 -17.33 -14.50
N GLU A 459 -5.36 -16.33 -13.65
CA GLU A 459 -4.08 -15.96 -13.03
C GLU A 459 -3.64 -17.00 -12.01
N ILE A 460 -4.55 -17.46 -11.14
CA ILE A 460 -4.27 -18.56 -10.18
C ILE A 460 -3.81 -19.81 -10.92
N ALA A 461 -4.49 -20.15 -12.04
CA ALA A 461 -4.11 -21.32 -12.84
C ALA A 461 -2.69 -21.18 -13.43
N ARG A 462 -2.34 -20.00 -13.98
CA ARG A 462 -0.98 -19.73 -14.48
C ARG A 462 0.07 -19.80 -13.39
N ASP A 463 -0.23 -19.26 -12.20
CA ASP A 463 0.69 -19.29 -11.09
C ASP A 463 0.89 -20.71 -10.52
N LEU A 464 -0.13 -21.58 -10.52
CA LEU A 464 0.01 -22.99 -10.16
C LEU A 464 0.90 -23.76 -11.17
N ASP A 465 0.80 -23.45 -12.46
CA ASP A 465 1.72 -23.96 -13.48
C ASP A 465 3.16 -23.50 -13.19
N THR A 466 3.37 -22.21 -12.93
CA THR A 466 4.68 -21.66 -12.60
C THR A 466 5.25 -22.25 -11.32
N LEU A 467 4.42 -22.45 -10.29
CA LEU A 467 4.82 -23.11 -9.03
C LEU A 467 5.38 -24.51 -9.27
N CYS A 468 4.69 -25.33 -10.07
CA CYS A 468 5.12 -26.70 -10.38
C CYS A 468 6.38 -26.75 -11.25
N LYS A 469 6.67 -25.69 -11.99
CA LYS A 469 7.87 -25.54 -12.83
C LYS A 469 9.08 -24.93 -12.09
N ASN A 470 8.90 -24.46 -10.86
CA ASN A 470 10.02 -23.99 -10.05
C ASN A 470 11.04 -25.13 -9.86
N GLU A 471 12.33 -24.81 -9.96
CA GLU A 471 13.42 -25.79 -9.88
C GLU A 471 13.43 -26.61 -8.57
N ASN A 472 12.99 -25.99 -7.48
CA ASN A 472 12.91 -26.60 -6.15
C ASN A 472 11.50 -27.13 -5.81
N ALA A 473 10.58 -27.14 -6.75
CA ALA A 473 9.26 -27.76 -6.55
C ALA A 473 9.38 -29.28 -6.36
N GLY A 474 8.44 -29.88 -5.62
CA GLY A 474 8.35 -31.33 -5.46
C GLY A 474 8.06 -32.04 -6.80
N ASP A 475 8.44 -33.30 -6.88
CA ASP A 475 8.07 -34.15 -8.02
C ASP A 475 6.56 -34.32 -8.10
N ILE A 476 5.89 -34.25 -6.94
CA ILE A 476 4.45 -34.14 -6.76
C ILE A 476 4.19 -33.01 -5.76
N VAL A 477 3.17 -32.20 -6.02
CA VAL A 477 2.71 -31.12 -5.12
C VAL A 477 1.31 -31.46 -4.62
N LEU A 478 1.18 -31.57 -3.31
CA LEU A 478 -0.10 -31.84 -2.63
C LEU A 478 -0.84 -30.54 -2.37
N LEU A 479 -2.12 -30.52 -2.67
CA LEU A 479 -3.02 -29.41 -2.35
C LEU A 479 -4.05 -29.86 -1.31
N GLY A 480 -4.04 -29.23 -0.14
CA GLY A 480 -5.05 -29.44 0.90
C GLY A 480 -6.37 -28.68 0.63
N TRP A 481 -6.46 -27.93 -0.45
CA TRP A 481 -7.63 -27.17 -0.85
C TRP A 481 -8.54 -27.97 -1.78
N GLY A 482 -9.87 -27.94 -1.52
CA GLY A 482 -10.86 -28.59 -2.34
C GLY A 482 -12.28 -28.10 -2.01
N ASN A 483 -13.28 -28.60 -2.75
CA ASN A 483 -14.67 -28.17 -2.63
C ASN A 483 -15.29 -28.40 -1.23
N ASN A 484 -14.75 -29.35 -0.46
CA ASN A 484 -15.23 -29.70 0.89
C ASN A 484 -14.49 -29.00 2.02
N GLY A 485 -13.76 -27.92 1.73
CA GLY A 485 -12.98 -27.13 2.68
C GLY A 485 -11.48 -27.30 2.52
N ALA A 486 -10.72 -26.59 3.34
CA ALA A 486 -9.27 -26.57 3.29
C ALA A 486 -8.67 -27.43 4.41
N TRP A 487 -7.70 -28.29 4.04
CA TRP A 487 -6.87 -29.04 4.95
C TRP A 487 -5.48 -28.40 5.05
N THR A 488 -4.91 -28.47 6.23
CA THR A 488 -3.49 -28.16 6.41
C THR A 488 -2.73 -29.42 6.79
N PHE A 489 -1.57 -29.61 6.22
CA PHE A 489 -0.69 -30.73 6.58
C PHE A 489 0.05 -30.49 7.90
N ALA A 490 0.04 -29.26 8.40
CA ALA A 490 0.53 -28.87 9.72
C ALA A 490 -0.57 -28.93 10.80
N ALA A 491 -0.17 -28.79 12.08
CA ALA A 491 -1.11 -28.81 13.21
C ALA A 491 -1.67 -27.42 13.51
N GLU A 492 -2.45 -26.86 12.58
CA GLU A 492 -2.96 -25.47 12.60
C GLU A 492 -4.47 -25.42 12.35
N ARG A 493 -5.11 -24.26 12.60
CA ARG A 493 -6.54 -24.00 12.37
C ARG A 493 -6.80 -22.90 11.35
N GLY A 494 -5.77 -22.22 10.93
CA GLY A 494 -5.71 -21.30 9.83
C GLY A 494 -4.43 -21.55 9.07
N ALA A 495 -4.48 -21.50 7.76
CA ALA A 495 -3.29 -21.68 6.91
C ALA A 495 -3.46 -20.97 5.56
N HIS A 496 -2.36 -20.84 4.86
CA HIS A 496 -2.23 -20.22 3.55
C HIS A 496 -1.12 -20.94 2.75
N ALA A 497 -0.85 -20.55 1.57
CA ALA A 497 0.09 -20.99 0.53
C ALA A 497 -0.60 -21.71 -0.63
N GLY A 498 -1.88 -22.05 -0.53
CA GLY A 498 -2.67 -22.70 -1.57
C GLY A 498 -3.53 -21.74 -2.39
N PRO A 499 -4.37 -22.28 -3.27
CA PRO A 499 -5.27 -21.52 -4.12
C PRO A 499 -6.63 -21.23 -3.46
N GLY A 500 -6.73 -21.21 -2.13
CA GLY A 500 -7.98 -20.97 -1.43
C GLY A 500 -8.57 -19.59 -1.66
N LEU A 501 -9.91 -19.47 -1.57
CA LEU A 501 -10.63 -18.25 -1.89
C LEU A 501 -10.19 -17.04 -1.05
N HIS A 502 -9.98 -17.26 0.25
CA HIS A 502 -9.66 -16.16 1.15
C HIS A 502 -8.16 -15.89 1.28
N GLU A 503 -7.32 -16.90 1.09
CA GLU A 503 -5.88 -16.72 1.10
C GLU A 503 -5.36 -16.01 -0.17
N THR A 504 -6.07 -16.13 -1.29
CA THR A 504 -5.76 -15.45 -2.56
C THR A 504 -6.34 -14.03 -2.66
N GLN A 505 -7.11 -13.57 -1.67
CA GLN A 505 -7.70 -12.24 -1.65
C GLN A 505 -7.24 -11.44 -0.43
N GLY A 506 -6.06 -10.84 -0.53
CA GLY A 506 -5.61 -9.77 0.33
C GLY A 506 -6.27 -8.43 -0.02
N PHE A 507 -5.80 -7.37 0.58
CA PHE A 507 -6.26 -6.00 0.29
C PHE A 507 -5.07 -5.06 0.12
N LEU A 508 -5.30 -3.98 -0.61
CA LEU A 508 -4.41 -2.83 -0.74
C LEU A 508 -5.20 -1.55 -0.51
N LEU A 509 -4.76 -0.73 0.43
CA LEU A 509 -5.26 0.61 0.70
C LEU A 509 -4.19 1.62 0.31
N VAL A 510 -4.51 2.47 -0.65
CA VAL A 510 -3.61 3.54 -1.15
C VAL A 510 -4.36 4.87 -1.22
N PRO A 511 -3.65 6.01 -1.13
CA PRO A 511 -4.25 7.31 -1.38
C PRO A 511 -4.91 7.37 -2.77
N PRO A 512 -6.09 8.02 -2.91
CA PRO A 512 -6.71 8.24 -4.21
C PRO A 512 -5.73 8.88 -5.20
N GLY A 513 -5.75 8.43 -6.46
CA GLY A 513 -4.82 8.92 -7.48
C GLY A 513 -3.41 8.31 -7.42
N THR A 514 -3.18 7.31 -6.55
CA THR A 514 -1.97 6.48 -6.66
C THR A 514 -1.97 5.79 -8.01
N ARG A 515 -0.93 6.02 -8.83
CA ARG A 515 -0.80 5.38 -10.14
C ARG A 515 -0.43 3.92 -9.95
N LEU A 516 -1.32 3.04 -10.36
CA LEU A 516 -1.09 1.60 -10.48
C LEU A 516 -0.96 1.23 -11.96
N PRO A 517 -0.29 0.13 -12.33
CA PRO A 517 -0.26 -0.36 -13.70
C PRO A 517 -1.68 -0.55 -14.26
N ALA A 518 -1.85 -0.38 -15.58
CA ALA A 518 -3.16 -0.43 -16.22
C ALA A 518 -3.88 -1.78 -16.07
N ASP A 519 -3.12 -2.86 -16.06
CA ASP A 519 -3.64 -4.22 -15.91
C ASP A 519 -4.17 -4.51 -14.50
N SER A 520 -3.90 -3.60 -13.53
CA SER A 520 -4.30 -3.74 -12.12
C SER A 520 -5.77 -3.33 -11.84
N THR A 521 -6.63 -3.20 -12.85
CA THR A 521 -8.02 -2.74 -12.66
C THR A 521 -8.87 -3.70 -11.84
N ALA A 522 -8.67 -5.02 -11.99
CA ALA A 522 -9.43 -6.05 -11.29
C ALA A 522 -8.77 -6.47 -9.97
N PHE A 523 -7.46 -6.53 -9.92
CA PHE A 523 -6.62 -6.86 -8.76
C PHE A 523 -5.23 -6.28 -8.94
N VAL A 524 -4.49 -6.14 -7.85
CA VAL A 524 -3.09 -5.69 -7.82
C VAL A 524 -2.21 -6.84 -7.39
N ARG A 525 -1.11 -7.09 -8.11
CA ARG A 525 -0.08 -8.07 -7.75
C ARG A 525 1.08 -7.42 -6.99
N PRO A 526 1.95 -8.21 -6.34
CA PRO A 526 3.18 -7.68 -5.74
C PRO A 526 4.08 -6.95 -6.75
N SER A 527 4.21 -7.46 -7.98
CA SER A 527 4.95 -6.81 -9.08
C SER A 527 4.37 -5.47 -9.50
N ASP A 528 3.03 -5.33 -9.50
CA ASP A 528 2.35 -4.07 -9.80
C ASP A 528 2.61 -3.03 -8.69
N LEU A 529 2.55 -3.47 -7.43
CA LEU A 529 2.86 -2.63 -6.28
C LEU A 529 4.32 -2.19 -6.29
N ARG A 530 5.24 -3.07 -6.71
CA ARG A 530 6.66 -2.75 -6.94
C ARG A 530 6.82 -1.69 -8.04
N ALA A 531 6.19 -1.89 -9.19
CA ALA A 531 6.26 -0.94 -10.31
C ALA A 531 5.74 0.44 -9.89
N ALA A 532 4.58 0.49 -9.24
CA ALA A 532 4.01 1.72 -8.69
C ALA A 532 4.94 2.39 -7.66
N GLY A 533 5.55 1.60 -6.75
CA GLY A 533 6.49 2.10 -5.74
C GLY A 533 7.75 2.68 -6.34
N ARG A 534 8.35 2.00 -7.33
CA ARG A 534 9.54 2.50 -8.04
C ARG A 534 9.25 3.79 -8.83
N ALA A 535 8.10 3.85 -9.48
CA ALA A 535 7.66 5.04 -10.19
C ALA A 535 7.41 6.21 -9.23
N PHE A 536 6.77 5.94 -8.09
CA PHE A 536 6.52 6.95 -7.06
C PHE A 536 7.83 7.52 -6.46
N LEU A 537 8.84 6.66 -6.28
CA LEU A 537 10.17 7.06 -5.79
C LEU A 537 11.06 7.70 -6.88
N GLY A 538 10.59 7.71 -8.14
CA GLY A 538 11.35 8.27 -9.27
C GLY A 538 12.45 7.36 -9.80
N HIS A 539 12.42 6.05 -9.49
CA HIS A 539 13.45 5.10 -9.92
C HIS A 539 13.20 4.51 -11.32
N ALA A 540 11.97 4.56 -11.81
CA ALA A 540 11.58 4.12 -13.16
C ALA A 540 10.26 4.78 -13.56
N PRO A 541 10.02 5.10 -14.84
CA PRO A 541 8.69 5.49 -15.27
C PRO A 541 7.73 4.31 -15.08
N LEU A 542 6.50 4.59 -14.66
CA LEU A 542 5.42 3.63 -14.77
C LEU A 542 5.02 3.61 -16.26
N GLU A 543 5.14 2.46 -16.91
CA GLU A 543 4.56 2.29 -18.23
C GLU A 543 3.04 2.47 -18.08
N SER A 544 2.60 3.69 -18.31
CA SER A 544 1.18 4.00 -18.38
C SER A 544 0.73 3.66 -19.79
N SER A 545 -0.02 2.57 -19.92
CA SER A 545 -1.07 2.62 -20.92
C SER A 545 -1.93 3.83 -20.52
N HIS A 546 -2.09 4.81 -21.39
CA HIS A 546 -2.98 5.93 -21.20
C HIS A 546 -4.44 5.42 -21.11
N HIS A 547 -4.78 4.96 -19.92
CA HIS A 547 -6.15 4.79 -19.48
C HIS A 547 -6.31 5.63 -18.20
N ALA A 548 -6.23 6.95 -18.36
CA ALA A 548 -7.34 7.73 -17.88
C ALA A 548 -8.57 6.98 -18.37
N GLY A 549 -9.39 6.39 -17.48
CA GLY A 549 -10.63 5.75 -17.90
C GLY A 549 -11.26 6.66 -18.94
N ALA A 550 -11.52 6.14 -20.13
CA ALA A 550 -12.02 6.92 -21.25
C ALA A 550 -13.22 7.67 -20.72
N ARG A 551 -13.00 8.92 -20.29
CA ARG A 551 -14.10 9.86 -20.12
C ARG A 551 -14.64 10.02 -21.51
N THR A 552 -15.92 9.83 -21.64
CA THR A 552 -16.62 10.10 -22.90
C THR A 552 -16.10 11.41 -23.47
N GLU A 553 -15.93 11.49 -24.76
CA GLU A 553 -15.26 12.58 -25.50
C GLU A 553 -15.75 14.01 -25.17
N THR A 554 -16.78 14.14 -24.33
CA THR A 554 -17.52 15.38 -23.99
C THR A 554 -17.40 15.80 -22.52
N HIS A 555 -16.41 15.32 -21.78
CA HIS A 555 -16.25 15.62 -20.34
C HIS A 555 -14.89 16.26 -20.01
N LEU A 556 -14.91 17.27 -19.14
CA LEU A 556 -13.74 18.04 -18.70
C LEU A 556 -13.76 18.22 -17.17
N ARG A 557 -12.67 17.91 -16.48
CA ARG A 557 -12.48 18.25 -15.06
C ARG A 557 -11.64 19.50 -14.88
N VAL A 558 -12.24 20.54 -14.35
CA VAL A 558 -11.60 21.83 -14.07
C VAL A 558 -11.29 21.95 -12.57
N MET A 559 -10.12 22.50 -12.25
CA MET A 559 -9.70 22.82 -10.90
C MET A 559 -9.30 24.28 -10.79
N THR A 560 -9.76 24.98 -9.76
CA THR A 560 -9.13 26.22 -9.31
C THR A 560 -8.52 26.02 -7.94
N TYR A 561 -7.29 26.54 -7.74
CA TYR A 561 -6.55 26.33 -6.50
C TYR A 561 -5.56 27.44 -6.22
N ASN A 562 -5.81 28.20 -5.16
CA ASN A 562 -4.82 29.13 -4.62
C ASN A 562 -3.71 28.30 -3.93
N ALA A 563 -2.51 28.32 -4.50
CA ALA A 563 -1.37 27.52 -4.07
C ALA A 563 -0.51 28.17 -2.97
N HIS A 564 -0.77 29.42 -2.59
CA HIS A 564 -0.06 30.16 -1.54
C HIS A 564 1.47 30.15 -1.75
N GLY A 565 1.96 30.42 -2.95
CA GLY A 565 3.39 30.32 -3.28
C GLY A 565 3.96 28.91 -3.09
N CYS A 566 3.13 27.88 -3.26
CA CYS A 566 3.42 26.49 -2.94
C CYS A 566 3.85 26.26 -1.48
N SER A 567 3.56 27.22 -0.57
CA SER A 567 3.90 27.15 0.84
C SER A 567 2.79 26.46 1.62
N GLY A 568 3.09 25.28 2.12
CA GLY A 568 2.14 24.52 2.92
C GLY A 568 1.92 25.09 4.32
N MET A 569 0.84 24.60 4.98
CA MET A 569 0.53 24.91 6.38
C MET A 569 1.64 24.48 7.36
N ASP A 570 2.59 23.69 6.90
CA ASP A 570 3.82 23.30 7.61
C ASP A 570 4.99 24.27 7.39
N GLY A 571 4.78 25.35 6.64
CA GLY A 571 5.78 26.36 6.32
C GLY A 571 6.82 25.92 5.28
N ARG A 572 6.56 24.83 4.55
CA ARG A 572 7.45 24.35 3.47
C ARG A 572 6.93 24.77 2.12
N VAL A 573 7.83 25.24 1.29
CA VAL A 573 7.57 25.50 -0.13
C VAL A 573 7.80 24.20 -0.89
N SER A 574 6.78 23.70 -1.61
CA SER A 574 6.86 22.44 -2.37
C SER A 574 5.93 22.46 -3.59
N PRO A 575 6.41 22.86 -4.79
CA PRO A 575 5.65 22.77 -6.04
C PRO A 575 5.21 21.34 -6.34
N ARG A 576 6.05 20.34 -6.08
CA ARG A 576 5.70 18.92 -6.26
C ARG A 576 4.54 18.47 -5.39
N ARG A 577 4.34 19.09 -4.21
CA ARG A 577 3.18 18.82 -3.37
C ARG A 577 1.88 19.30 -4.02
N ILE A 578 1.90 20.48 -4.64
CA ILE A 578 0.76 20.98 -5.41
C ILE A 578 0.50 20.07 -6.62
N ALA A 579 1.55 19.67 -7.35
CA ALA A 579 1.41 18.72 -8.46
C ALA A 579 0.72 17.41 -8.00
N ARG A 580 1.07 16.88 -6.83
CA ARG A 580 0.41 15.68 -6.28
C ARG A 580 -1.06 15.93 -5.91
N VAL A 581 -1.41 17.11 -5.40
CA VAL A 581 -2.82 17.46 -5.18
C VAL A 581 -3.58 17.39 -6.50
N VAL A 582 -3.06 18.01 -7.55
CA VAL A 582 -3.65 17.98 -8.90
C VAL A 582 -3.77 16.55 -9.42
N GLN A 583 -2.69 15.76 -9.32
CA GLN A 583 -2.63 14.38 -9.77
C GLN A 583 -3.66 13.48 -9.09
N GLN A 584 -3.82 13.60 -7.77
CA GLN A 584 -4.81 12.84 -7.00
C GLN A 584 -6.25 13.14 -7.43
N GLN A 585 -6.50 14.34 -7.94
CA GLN A 585 -7.82 14.75 -8.38
C GLN A 585 -8.05 14.50 -9.88
N SER A 586 -7.02 14.09 -10.63
CA SER A 586 -7.09 13.86 -12.09
C SER A 586 -7.74 15.04 -12.84
N ALA A 587 -7.38 16.27 -12.46
CA ALA A 587 -7.88 17.46 -13.12
C ALA A 587 -7.25 17.60 -14.52
N ASP A 588 -8.03 18.04 -15.50
CA ASP A 588 -7.60 18.17 -16.89
C ASP A 588 -7.13 19.60 -17.20
N LEU A 589 -7.78 20.58 -16.54
CA LEU A 589 -7.51 22.02 -16.68
C LEU A 589 -7.42 22.63 -15.29
N ILE A 590 -6.29 23.30 -14.99
CA ILE A 590 -5.97 23.76 -13.63
C ILE A 590 -5.59 25.25 -13.66
N ALA A 591 -6.35 26.05 -12.93
CA ALA A 591 -6.07 27.46 -12.65
C ALA A 591 -5.41 27.57 -11.26
N LEU A 592 -4.15 27.93 -11.21
CA LEU A 592 -3.40 28.13 -9.98
C LEU A 592 -3.25 29.63 -9.70
N GLN A 593 -3.53 30.05 -8.47
CA GLN A 593 -3.26 31.40 -8.01
C GLN A 593 -2.09 31.42 -7.02
N GLU A 594 -1.48 32.56 -6.84
CA GLU A 594 -0.35 32.79 -5.93
C GLU A 594 0.87 31.94 -6.26
N ILE A 595 1.31 31.91 -7.50
CA ILE A 595 2.49 31.17 -7.96
C ILE A 595 3.69 32.11 -8.04
N ASP A 596 4.84 31.70 -7.49
CA ASP A 596 6.12 32.38 -7.58
C ASP A 596 6.93 31.91 -8.80
N HIS A 597 7.60 32.86 -9.44
CA HIS A 597 8.60 32.61 -10.46
C HIS A 597 9.85 33.42 -10.12
N GLY A 598 10.98 32.77 -9.91
CA GLY A 598 12.28 33.43 -9.67
C GLY A 598 12.39 34.17 -8.32
N ARG A 599 11.48 34.02 -7.36
CA ARG A 599 11.55 34.72 -6.08
C ARG A 599 12.47 34.01 -5.09
N SER A 600 13.23 34.79 -4.31
CA SER A 600 14.16 34.24 -3.29
C SER A 600 13.47 33.39 -2.23
N ARG A 601 12.22 33.74 -1.83
CA ARG A 601 11.45 32.97 -0.85
C ARG A 601 11.09 31.55 -1.34
N SER A 602 11.07 31.35 -2.65
CA SER A 602 10.80 30.09 -3.34
C SER A 602 12.05 29.52 -4.04
N ARG A 603 13.23 29.84 -3.51
CA ARG A 603 14.55 29.39 -4.01
C ARG A 603 14.85 29.78 -5.45
N SER A 604 14.25 30.86 -5.91
CA SER A 604 14.35 31.32 -7.31
C SER A 604 13.85 30.30 -8.35
N GLU A 605 12.99 29.38 -7.95
CA GLU A 605 12.41 28.36 -8.82
C GLU A 605 11.24 28.92 -9.64
N ASP A 606 10.99 28.32 -10.81
CA ASP A 606 9.74 28.46 -11.55
C ASP A 606 8.75 27.41 -11.07
N GLN A 607 7.87 27.79 -10.14
CA GLN A 607 6.91 26.87 -9.55
C GLN A 607 5.90 26.33 -10.56
N ALA A 608 5.47 27.15 -11.53
CA ALA A 608 4.51 26.73 -12.54
C ALA A 608 5.10 25.67 -13.47
N ALA A 609 6.34 25.88 -13.95
CA ALA A 609 7.04 24.92 -14.80
C ALA A 609 7.31 23.60 -14.05
N LEU A 610 7.75 23.65 -12.79
CA LEU A 610 7.97 22.44 -11.98
C LEU A 610 6.70 21.61 -11.74
N ILE A 611 5.56 22.28 -11.57
CA ILE A 611 4.26 21.58 -11.43
C ILE A 611 3.85 20.95 -12.76
N ALA A 612 3.99 21.70 -13.87
CA ALA A 612 3.64 21.24 -15.20
C ALA A 612 4.50 20.04 -15.64
N GLU A 613 5.81 20.10 -15.41
CA GLU A 613 6.76 19.01 -15.68
C GLU A 613 6.37 17.74 -14.91
N ALA A 614 6.05 17.87 -13.62
CA ALA A 614 5.65 16.73 -12.80
C ALA A 614 4.33 16.08 -13.24
N LEU A 615 3.47 16.82 -13.95
CA LEU A 615 2.18 16.36 -14.45
C LEU A 615 2.24 15.92 -15.93
N GLY A 616 3.23 16.39 -16.70
CA GLY A 616 3.27 16.27 -18.16
C GLY A 616 2.22 17.16 -18.84
N TYR A 617 1.98 18.39 -18.33
CA TYR A 617 0.98 19.33 -18.82
C TYR A 617 1.60 20.54 -19.50
N HIS A 618 0.85 21.16 -20.40
CA HIS A 618 1.15 22.48 -20.92
C HIS A 618 0.93 23.53 -19.83
N VAL A 619 1.69 24.61 -19.84
CA VAL A 619 1.60 25.68 -18.84
C VAL A 619 1.76 27.07 -19.45
N VAL A 620 0.98 28.01 -18.94
CA VAL A 620 1.15 29.44 -19.17
C VAL A 620 1.16 30.15 -17.81
N PHE A 621 2.18 30.99 -17.60
CA PHE A 621 2.30 31.83 -16.39
C PHE A 621 1.93 33.28 -16.70
N CYS A 622 1.08 33.85 -15.90
CA CYS A 622 0.63 35.27 -15.96
C CYS A 622 1.19 36.05 -14.77
N PRO A 623 2.26 36.82 -14.92
CA PRO A 623 2.78 37.66 -13.86
C PRO A 623 1.83 38.83 -13.58
N THR A 624 1.50 39.05 -12.30
CA THR A 624 0.71 40.23 -11.84
C THR A 624 1.53 41.19 -11.01
N VAL A 625 2.53 40.70 -10.30
CA VAL A 625 3.40 41.51 -9.45
C VAL A 625 4.84 41.22 -9.75
N MET A 626 5.65 42.30 -9.91
CA MET A 626 7.09 42.21 -10.09
C MET A 626 7.80 42.47 -8.76
N HIS A 627 8.79 41.65 -8.43
CA HIS A 627 9.62 41.79 -7.22
C HIS A 627 11.10 41.87 -7.59
N GLY A 628 11.70 43.05 -7.50
CA GLY A 628 13.08 43.26 -7.91
C GLY A 628 13.28 43.05 -9.41
N HIS A 629 14.47 42.61 -9.81
CA HIS A 629 14.83 42.47 -11.23
C HIS A 629 14.35 41.16 -11.87
N SER A 630 14.15 40.09 -11.10
CA SER A 630 13.84 38.75 -11.66
C SER A 630 12.65 38.05 -11.00
N GLY A 631 12.21 38.45 -9.83
CA GLY A 631 11.11 37.79 -9.11
C GLY A 631 9.75 38.23 -9.65
N ARG A 632 8.90 37.29 -9.97
CA ARG A 632 7.52 37.47 -10.42
C ARG A 632 6.56 36.68 -9.55
N TYR A 633 5.32 37.13 -9.48
CA TYR A 633 4.25 36.49 -8.74
C TYR A 633 2.94 36.67 -9.51
N GLY A 634 2.12 35.62 -9.57
CA GLY A 634 0.89 35.71 -10.37
C GLY A 634 0.11 34.40 -10.40
N HIS A 635 -0.49 34.15 -11.56
CA HIS A 635 -1.32 32.97 -11.82
C HIS A 635 -0.65 32.04 -12.81
N ALA A 636 -1.06 30.78 -12.81
CA ALA A 636 -0.69 29.82 -13.85
C ALA A 636 -1.92 29.04 -14.31
N LEU A 637 -1.99 28.77 -15.60
CA LEU A 637 -2.95 27.87 -16.20
C LEU A 637 -2.20 26.64 -16.70
N LEU A 638 -2.62 25.45 -16.28
CA LEU A 638 -2.09 24.18 -16.74
C LEU A 638 -3.17 23.39 -17.44
N SER A 639 -2.83 22.70 -18.53
CA SER A 639 -3.78 21.95 -19.35
C SER A 639 -3.14 20.67 -19.88
N ARG A 640 -3.95 19.62 -20.06
CA ARG A 640 -3.56 18.42 -20.85
C ARG A 640 -3.37 18.72 -22.32
N TRP A 641 -4.07 19.73 -22.84
CA TRP A 641 -4.06 20.14 -24.22
C TRP A 641 -3.25 21.43 -24.40
N PRO A 642 -2.81 21.74 -25.61
CA PRO A 642 -2.16 23.01 -25.92
C PRO A 642 -3.01 24.21 -25.50
N ILE A 643 -2.35 25.27 -25.03
CA ILE A 643 -3.00 26.49 -24.52
C ILE A 643 -2.75 27.63 -25.52
N GLU A 644 -3.80 28.16 -26.14
CA GLU A 644 -3.77 29.41 -26.91
C GLU A 644 -4.08 30.57 -25.97
N VAL A 645 -3.12 31.49 -25.83
CA VAL A 645 -3.29 32.71 -25.00
C VAL A 645 -4.01 33.78 -25.79
N ILE A 646 -5.22 34.14 -25.37
CA ILE A 646 -6.00 35.21 -26.02
C ILE A 646 -5.62 36.56 -25.43
N LYS A 647 -5.54 36.66 -24.09
CA LYS A 647 -5.25 37.92 -23.42
C LYS A 647 -4.61 37.69 -22.04
N VAL A 648 -3.59 38.48 -21.75
CA VAL A 648 -3.04 38.68 -20.40
C VAL A 648 -3.03 40.16 -20.13
N ALA A 649 -3.74 40.60 -19.10
CA ALA A 649 -3.80 42.01 -18.74
C ALA A 649 -4.02 42.25 -17.26
N GLU A 650 -3.57 43.41 -16.80
CA GLU A 650 -3.84 43.91 -15.46
C GLU A 650 -5.35 44.31 -15.36
N LEU A 651 -5.97 44.03 -14.22
CA LEU A 651 -7.32 44.45 -13.93
C LEU A 651 -7.32 45.83 -13.27
N PRO A 652 -8.37 46.64 -13.48
CA PRO A 652 -8.43 47.96 -12.91
C PRO A 652 -8.47 47.92 -11.39
N GLY A 653 -7.63 48.75 -10.76
CA GLY A 653 -7.61 48.99 -9.31
C GLY A 653 -8.64 49.97 -8.86
N ALA A 654 -8.95 50.03 -7.57
CA ALA A 654 -9.76 51.11 -6.98
C ALA A 654 -8.86 52.33 -6.66
N PRO A 655 -9.22 53.57 -7.05
CA PRO A 655 -8.38 54.75 -6.83
C PRO A 655 -8.02 54.99 -5.34
N ASP A 656 -8.87 54.57 -4.43
CA ASP A 656 -8.76 54.80 -2.98
C ASP A 656 -8.26 53.55 -2.23
N SER A 657 -7.62 52.57 -2.90
CA SER A 657 -7.13 51.36 -2.24
C SER A 657 -5.93 51.69 -1.36
N TRP A 658 -6.03 51.49 -0.07
CA TRP A 658 -4.92 51.72 0.89
C TRP A 658 -3.73 50.74 0.60
N TRP A 659 -3.97 49.61 -0.06
CA TRP A 659 -2.95 48.63 -0.38
C TRP A 659 -3.12 48.11 -1.83
N PRO A 660 -2.64 48.83 -2.82
CA PRO A 660 -2.83 48.47 -4.22
C PRO A 660 -1.85 47.34 -4.61
N GLU A 661 -2.27 46.08 -4.44
CA GLU A 661 -1.57 44.98 -5.07
C GLU A 661 -2.14 44.82 -6.49
N PRO A 662 -1.30 44.90 -7.55
CA PRO A 662 -1.75 44.70 -8.92
C PRO A 662 -2.43 43.34 -9.09
N ARG A 663 -3.65 43.35 -9.66
CA ARG A 663 -4.41 42.16 -9.99
C ARG A 663 -4.51 42.00 -11.50
N GLY A 664 -4.49 40.78 -11.98
CA GLY A 664 -4.56 40.50 -13.40
C GLY A 664 -5.46 39.32 -13.71
N ALA A 665 -5.68 39.10 -14.98
CA ALA A 665 -6.37 37.92 -15.49
C ALA A 665 -5.68 37.40 -16.74
N LEU A 666 -5.77 36.09 -16.88
CA LEU A 666 -5.34 35.34 -18.05
C LEU A 666 -6.56 34.75 -18.74
N TRP A 667 -6.79 35.10 -19.99
CA TRP A 667 -7.77 34.48 -20.87
C TRP A 667 -7.06 33.60 -21.88
N ALA A 668 -7.43 32.34 -21.92
CA ALA A 668 -6.91 31.36 -22.84
C ALA A 668 -8.04 30.56 -23.50
N ARG A 669 -7.74 29.98 -24.67
CA ARG A 669 -8.60 29.06 -25.40
C ARG A 669 -7.92 27.70 -25.44
N ILE A 670 -8.71 26.65 -25.28
CA ILE A 670 -8.24 25.27 -25.28
C ILE A 670 -9.20 24.46 -26.13
N GLU A 671 -8.66 23.79 -27.14
CA GLU A 671 -9.45 22.87 -27.96
C GLU A 671 -9.52 21.50 -27.27
N VAL A 672 -10.72 21.04 -26.96
CA VAL A 672 -10.99 19.73 -26.36
C VAL A 672 -11.93 18.96 -27.30
N ASN A 673 -11.38 17.94 -27.97
CA ASN A 673 -12.14 17.08 -28.90
C ASN A 673 -12.92 17.88 -29.99
N GLY A 674 -12.26 18.92 -30.53
CA GLY A 674 -12.85 19.75 -31.61
C GLY A 674 -13.78 20.85 -31.08
N VAL A 675 -13.89 21.06 -29.78
CA VAL A 675 -14.67 22.15 -29.18
C VAL A 675 -13.74 23.15 -28.48
N ASP A 676 -13.86 24.40 -28.87
CA ASP A 676 -13.12 25.52 -28.28
C ASP A 676 -13.72 25.91 -26.92
N ILE A 677 -12.95 25.81 -25.85
CA ILE A 677 -13.35 26.19 -24.49
C ILE A 677 -12.53 27.41 -24.06
N ASN A 678 -13.22 28.50 -23.77
CA ASN A 678 -12.59 29.71 -23.24
C ASN A 678 -12.49 29.62 -21.72
N ILE A 679 -11.30 29.90 -21.18
CA ILE A 679 -11.07 29.96 -19.74
C ILE A 679 -10.42 31.29 -19.34
N VAL A 680 -11.01 31.94 -18.34
CA VAL A 680 -10.40 33.10 -17.66
C VAL A 680 -10.08 32.73 -16.23
N THR A 681 -8.80 32.87 -15.85
CA THR A 681 -8.37 32.71 -14.46
C THR A 681 -7.92 34.04 -13.88
N THR A 682 -8.26 34.28 -12.62
CA THR A 682 -7.96 35.53 -11.92
C THR A 682 -7.75 35.32 -10.41
N HIS A 683 -7.22 36.36 -9.75
CA HIS A 683 -7.22 36.50 -8.31
C HIS A 683 -7.61 37.95 -7.98
N LEU A 684 -8.81 38.18 -7.50
CA LEU A 684 -9.35 39.51 -7.26
C LEU A 684 -8.79 40.18 -5.99
N GLY A 685 -8.91 41.49 -5.94
CA GLY A 685 -8.47 42.30 -4.83
C GLY A 685 -9.20 42.06 -3.50
N LEU A 686 -8.60 42.51 -2.39
CA LEU A 686 -9.16 42.34 -1.04
C LEU A 686 -10.23 43.38 -0.73
N SER A 687 -10.25 44.53 -1.42
CA SER A 687 -11.23 45.58 -1.22
C SER A 687 -12.58 45.23 -1.89
N PRO A 688 -13.72 45.40 -1.19
CA PRO A 688 -15.02 45.18 -1.79
C PRO A 688 -15.29 46.04 -3.03
N ARG A 689 -14.83 47.30 -3.02
CA ARG A 689 -14.98 48.21 -4.19
C ARG A 689 -14.16 47.77 -5.38
N GLU A 690 -12.93 47.38 -5.12
CA GLU A 690 -12.01 46.88 -6.15
C GLU A 690 -12.59 45.64 -6.82
N ARG A 691 -13.10 44.63 -6.08
CA ARG A 691 -13.74 43.46 -6.63
C ARG A 691 -14.94 43.76 -7.52
N VAL A 692 -15.73 44.77 -7.20
CA VAL A 692 -16.83 45.18 -8.08
C VAL A 692 -16.32 45.75 -9.40
N ILE A 693 -15.27 46.58 -9.37
CA ILE A 693 -14.67 47.20 -10.57
C ILE A 693 -14.05 46.08 -11.42
N GLN A 694 -13.27 45.18 -10.82
CA GLN A 694 -12.61 44.05 -11.50
C GLN A 694 -13.62 43.08 -12.10
N MET A 695 -14.69 42.71 -11.37
CA MET A 695 -15.72 41.85 -11.91
C MET A 695 -16.48 42.50 -13.09
N ARG A 696 -16.78 43.79 -13.03
CA ARG A 696 -17.37 44.49 -14.17
C ARG A 696 -16.45 44.50 -15.38
N ALA A 697 -15.14 44.66 -15.17
CA ALA A 697 -14.15 44.59 -16.27
C ALA A 697 -14.17 43.21 -16.92
N LEU A 698 -14.07 42.11 -16.11
CA LEU A 698 -14.10 40.75 -16.61
C LEU A 698 -15.37 40.38 -17.37
N LEU A 699 -16.52 40.91 -16.99
CA LEU A 699 -17.82 40.69 -17.65
C LEU A 699 -18.12 41.73 -18.76
N GLY A 700 -17.21 42.68 -19.00
CA GLY A 700 -17.32 43.73 -20.00
C GLY A 700 -16.84 43.29 -21.38
N ASN A 701 -16.94 44.23 -22.33
CA ASN A 701 -16.65 43.97 -23.76
C ASN A 701 -15.18 43.64 -24.05
N ASP A 702 -14.27 44.10 -23.20
CA ASP A 702 -12.82 43.83 -23.38
C ASP A 702 -12.39 42.42 -22.92
N TRP A 703 -13.29 41.68 -22.31
CA TRP A 703 -13.09 40.35 -21.80
C TRP A 703 -14.23 39.41 -22.24
N LEU A 704 -14.95 38.84 -21.32
CA LEU A 704 -15.93 37.80 -21.56
C LEU A 704 -17.28 38.30 -22.20
N GLY A 705 -17.58 39.59 -22.15
CA GLY A 705 -18.86 40.14 -22.57
C GLY A 705 -19.33 39.67 -23.96
N PRO A 706 -18.47 39.69 -25.01
CA PRO A 706 -18.82 39.28 -26.34
C PRO A 706 -19.13 37.80 -26.52
N ILE A 707 -18.50 36.92 -25.70
CA ILE A 707 -18.51 35.47 -25.93
C ILE A 707 -19.37 34.67 -24.93
N ILE A 708 -19.76 35.27 -23.81
CA ILE A 708 -20.53 34.56 -22.75
C ILE A 708 -21.79 33.87 -23.28
N SER A 709 -22.48 34.48 -24.24
CA SER A 709 -23.74 33.98 -24.78
C SER A 709 -23.61 33.05 -25.96
N SER A 710 -22.41 33.00 -26.59
CA SER A 710 -22.19 32.28 -27.84
C SER A 710 -21.20 31.13 -27.76
N GLU A 711 -20.37 31.09 -26.71
CA GLU A 711 -19.29 30.12 -26.63
C GLU A 711 -19.22 29.47 -25.21
N PRO A 712 -18.59 28.28 -25.10
CA PRO A 712 -18.26 27.65 -23.82
C PRO A 712 -17.24 28.52 -23.07
N VAL A 713 -17.64 29.04 -21.91
CA VAL A 713 -16.80 29.93 -21.06
C VAL A 713 -16.70 29.40 -19.64
N ILE A 714 -15.48 29.41 -19.11
CA ILE A 714 -15.16 29.13 -17.71
C ILE A 714 -14.46 30.38 -17.13
N LEU A 715 -15.02 30.93 -16.05
CA LEU A 715 -14.38 31.99 -15.25
C LEU A 715 -14.08 31.43 -13.87
N CYS A 716 -12.81 31.33 -13.48
CA CYS A 716 -12.42 30.68 -12.23
C CYS A 716 -11.26 31.38 -11.54
N GLY A 717 -11.11 31.15 -10.24
CA GLY A 717 -10.03 31.71 -9.44
C GLY A 717 -10.36 31.89 -7.98
N ASP A 718 -9.46 32.57 -7.27
CA ASP A 718 -9.72 33.13 -5.95
C ASP A 718 -10.30 34.53 -6.13
N PHE A 719 -11.57 34.65 -5.87
CA PHE A 719 -12.28 35.93 -6.04
C PHE A 719 -12.29 36.76 -4.76
N ASN A 720 -11.80 36.24 -3.64
CA ASN A 720 -11.86 36.90 -2.35
C ASN A 720 -13.28 37.42 -1.96
N LEU A 721 -14.33 36.80 -2.51
CA LEU A 721 -15.72 37.18 -2.29
C LEU A 721 -16.57 35.99 -1.83
N SER A 722 -17.56 36.28 -1.02
CA SER A 722 -18.52 35.28 -0.60
C SER A 722 -19.81 35.33 -1.43
N PRO A 723 -20.57 34.22 -1.57
CA PRO A 723 -21.91 34.25 -2.10
C PRO A 723 -22.79 35.31 -1.40
N GLY A 724 -23.64 36.00 -2.17
CA GLY A 724 -24.46 37.09 -1.68
C GLY A 724 -23.79 38.47 -1.75
N SER A 725 -22.53 38.60 -2.08
CA SER A 725 -21.86 39.87 -2.33
C SER A 725 -22.22 40.44 -3.72
N VAL A 726 -22.10 41.78 -3.87
CA VAL A 726 -22.41 42.47 -5.16
C VAL A 726 -21.59 41.89 -6.33
N PRO A 727 -20.27 41.69 -6.23
CA PRO A 727 -19.51 41.13 -7.36
C PRO A 727 -19.87 39.68 -7.66
N TYR A 728 -20.30 38.88 -6.66
CA TYR A 728 -20.86 37.56 -6.90
C TYR A 728 -22.18 37.62 -7.70
N ALA A 729 -23.08 38.50 -7.30
CA ALA A 729 -24.35 38.67 -8.01
C ALA A 729 -24.15 39.11 -9.46
N LEU A 730 -23.15 39.95 -9.74
CA LEU A 730 -22.78 40.36 -11.09
C LEU A 730 -22.31 39.13 -11.94
N ALA A 731 -21.45 38.30 -11.38
CA ALA A 731 -21.02 37.06 -12.08
C ALA A 731 -22.20 36.09 -12.28
N ALA A 732 -22.99 35.87 -11.23
CA ALA A 732 -24.12 34.95 -11.24
C ALA A 732 -25.30 35.40 -12.15
N SER A 733 -25.34 36.69 -12.52
CA SER A 733 -26.33 37.20 -13.48
C SER A 733 -26.04 36.82 -14.94
N LYS A 734 -24.79 36.43 -15.25
CA LYS A 734 -24.34 36.06 -16.60
C LYS A 734 -23.83 34.64 -16.73
N LEU A 735 -23.33 34.06 -15.64
CA LEU A 735 -22.69 32.73 -15.57
C LEU A 735 -23.30 31.95 -14.42
N ARG A 736 -23.20 30.63 -14.46
CA ARG A 736 -23.68 29.73 -13.40
C ARG A 736 -22.51 29.31 -12.50
N ASP A 737 -22.65 29.49 -11.18
CA ASP A 737 -21.68 28.93 -10.21
C ASP A 737 -21.87 27.44 -10.09
N VAL A 738 -20.80 26.66 -10.32
CA VAL A 738 -20.82 25.18 -10.33
C VAL A 738 -21.26 24.58 -8.98
N GLN A 739 -21.06 25.28 -7.85
CA GLN A 739 -21.52 24.80 -6.56
C GLN A 739 -22.98 25.17 -6.25
N ALA A 740 -23.55 26.13 -6.97
CA ALA A 740 -24.95 26.56 -6.81
C ALA A 740 -25.87 25.96 -7.88
N ALA A 741 -25.33 25.50 -8.99
CA ALA A 741 -26.07 25.07 -10.18
C ALA A 741 -26.82 23.73 -10.04
N ARG A 742 -26.63 22.98 -8.95
CA ARG A 742 -27.19 21.63 -8.80
C ARG A 742 -28.08 21.52 -7.56
N GLU A 743 -29.31 21.05 -7.76
CA GLU A 743 -30.23 20.71 -6.67
C GLU A 743 -29.65 19.61 -5.77
N GLY A 744 -29.78 19.78 -4.45
CA GLY A 744 -29.29 18.82 -3.45
C GLY A 744 -27.79 18.91 -3.17
N HIS A 745 -27.01 19.68 -3.93
CA HIS A 745 -25.61 19.91 -3.61
C HIS A 745 -25.47 20.89 -2.44
N ARG A 746 -24.65 20.52 -1.42
CA ARG A 746 -24.29 21.44 -0.33
C ARG A 746 -22.96 22.10 -0.66
N PRO A 747 -22.96 23.41 -0.96
CA PRO A 747 -21.72 24.13 -1.24
C PRO A 747 -20.72 24.02 -0.12
N ARG A 748 -19.42 23.85 -0.46
CA ARG A 748 -18.32 23.68 0.48
C ARG A 748 -17.40 24.88 0.47
N SER A 749 -16.94 25.28 1.65
CA SER A 749 -15.93 26.32 1.85
C SER A 749 -14.54 25.82 1.44
N THR A 750 -13.72 26.72 0.90
CA THR A 750 -12.36 26.45 0.44
C THR A 750 -11.30 27.04 1.35
N PHE A 751 -11.58 28.11 2.07
CA PHE A 751 -10.67 28.79 3.01
C PHE A 751 -11.19 28.67 4.47
N SER A 752 -10.37 28.42 5.52
CA SER A 752 -9.00 27.93 5.48
C SER A 752 -8.97 26.40 5.31
N SER A 753 -7.89 25.86 4.74
CA SER A 753 -7.76 24.43 4.50
C SER A 753 -7.91 23.55 5.74
N MET A 754 -7.45 24.03 6.91
CA MET A 754 -7.55 23.29 8.18
C MET A 754 -8.97 23.29 8.76
N HIS A 755 -9.66 24.44 8.71
CA HIS A 755 -11.02 24.63 9.20
C HIS A 755 -11.81 25.49 8.22
N PRO A 756 -12.30 24.91 7.10
CA PRO A 756 -12.95 25.71 6.05
C PRO A 756 -14.21 26.38 6.54
N PHE A 757 -14.25 27.73 6.45
CA PHE A 757 -15.39 28.55 6.87
C PHE A 757 -15.80 29.62 5.84
N MET A 758 -14.92 29.94 4.85
CA MET A 758 -15.21 30.88 3.79
C MET A 758 -15.19 30.19 2.42
N ARG A 759 -16.12 30.56 1.56
CA ARG A 759 -16.23 30.14 0.17
C ARG A 759 -15.82 31.33 -0.68
N ILE A 760 -14.54 31.41 -1.06
CA ILE A 760 -13.94 32.53 -1.77
C ILE A 760 -13.34 32.15 -3.13
N ASP A 761 -13.11 30.88 -3.34
CA ASP A 761 -12.72 30.32 -4.62
C ASP A 761 -13.99 29.88 -5.36
N HIS A 762 -14.12 30.22 -6.64
CA HIS A 762 -15.29 29.95 -7.46
C HIS A 762 -14.91 29.45 -8.85
N ILE A 763 -15.80 28.68 -9.45
CA ILE A 763 -15.83 28.34 -10.87
C ILE A 763 -17.23 28.71 -11.38
N PHE A 764 -17.28 29.64 -12.33
CA PHE A 764 -18.48 30.04 -13.03
C PHE A 764 -18.42 29.55 -14.48
N VAL A 765 -19.55 29.07 -15.00
CA VAL A 765 -19.63 28.51 -16.37
C VAL A 765 -20.77 29.12 -17.16
N SER A 766 -20.62 29.28 -18.50
CA SER A 766 -21.70 29.69 -19.40
C SER A 766 -22.75 28.58 -19.54
N SER A 767 -23.86 28.88 -20.17
CA SER A 767 -24.94 27.93 -20.42
C SER A 767 -24.57 26.74 -21.32
N HIS A 768 -23.48 26.84 -22.07
CA HIS A 768 -22.95 25.81 -22.95
C HIS A 768 -22.24 24.65 -22.22
N LEU A 769 -21.97 24.81 -20.94
CA LEU A 769 -21.28 23.82 -20.12
C LEU A 769 -22.20 23.36 -18.99
N GLU A 770 -22.49 22.06 -18.89
CA GLU A 770 -23.26 21.51 -17.78
C GLU A 770 -22.38 21.04 -16.64
N THR A 771 -22.80 21.34 -15.40
CA THR A 771 -22.10 20.90 -14.21
C THR A 771 -22.63 19.55 -13.73
N GLU A 772 -21.86 18.49 -13.93
CA GLU A 772 -22.23 17.16 -13.46
C GLU A 772 -21.93 16.99 -11.98
N ARG A 773 -20.78 17.51 -11.56
CA ARG A 773 -20.32 17.42 -10.17
C ARG A 773 -19.47 18.62 -9.80
N ALA A 774 -19.68 19.15 -8.58
CA ALA A 774 -18.76 20.10 -7.96
C ALA A 774 -18.33 19.57 -6.58
N PHE A 775 -17.04 19.67 -6.23
CA PHE A 775 -16.56 19.18 -4.96
C PHE A 775 -15.27 19.88 -4.50
N VAL A 776 -15.05 19.87 -3.18
CA VAL A 776 -13.87 20.40 -2.52
C VAL A 776 -13.21 19.24 -1.78
N PRO A 777 -12.12 18.64 -2.31
CA PRO A 777 -11.44 17.53 -1.65
C PRO A 777 -10.75 17.99 -0.38
N ARG A 778 -11.05 17.30 0.71
CA ARG A 778 -10.49 17.57 2.03
C ARG A 778 -9.84 16.33 2.61
N ASN A 779 -8.61 16.09 2.22
CA ASN A 779 -7.76 15.02 2.74
C ASN A 779 -6.52 15.61 3.44
N ASP A 780 -5.64 14.77 3.96
CA ASP A 780 -4.48 15.26 4.71
C ASP A 780 -3.49 16.00 3.82
N LEU A 781 -3.36 15.62 2.54
CA LEU A 781 -2.50 16.33 1.58
C LEU A 781 -3.05 17.72 1.26
N THR A 782 -4.35 17.84 0.89
CA THR A 782 -4.95 19.14 0.54
C THR A 782 -4.98 20.10 1.73
N ARG A 783 -5.17 19.59 2.97
CA ARG A 783 -5.14 20.40 4.18
C ARG A 783 -3.78 20.99 4.52
N ILE A 784 -2.71 20.34 4.07
CA ILE A 784 -1.33 20.78 4.37
C ILE A 784 -0.73 21.54 3.20
N ALA A 785 -1.14 21.28 1.97
CA ALA A 785 -0.48 21.76 0.77
C ALA A 785 -0.58 23.28 0.57
N SER A 786 -1.71 23.89 0.97
CA SER A 786 -1.97 25.32 0.93
C SER A 786 -2.87 25.72 2.09
N ASP A 787 -3.09 27.01 2.35
CA ASP A 787 -4.11 27.52 3.25
C ASP A 787 -5.50 27.54 2.61
N HIS A 788 -5.63 27.31 1.30
CA HIS A 788 -6.86 27.01 0.60
C HIS A 788 -7.03 25.50 0.34
N LEU A 789 -8.26 25.08 0.08
CA LEU A 789 -8.61 23.77 -0.51
C LEU A 789 -8.95 23.99 -1.98
N PRO A 790 -8.58 23.05 -2.88
CA PRO A 790 -8.95 23.17 -4.28
C PRO A 790 -10.46 22.98 -4.48
N LEU A 791 -11.03 23.76 -5.40
CA LEU A 791 -12.39 23.55 -5.90
C LEU A 791 -12.33 22.88 -7.28
N LEU A 792 -13.12 21.81 -7.46
CA LEU A 792 -13.21 21.08 -8.73
C LEU A 792 -14.65 21.05 -9.24
N ALA A 793 -14.75 20.99 -10.58
CA ALA A 793 -15.99 20.75 -11.28
C ALA A 793 -15.76 19.71 -12.40
N ASP A 794 -16.65 18.73 -12.49
CA ASP A 794 -16.81 17.89 -13.65
C ASP A 794 -17.87 18.56 -14.54
N LEU A 795 -17.46 18.90 -15.76
CA LEU A 795 -18.26 19.61 -16.73
C LEU A 795 -18.48 18.73 -17.94
N SER A 796 -19.68 18.74 -18.52
CA SER A 796 -19.98 18.20 -19.84
C SER A 796 -20.32 19.33 -20.81
N PHE A 797 -20.04 19.08 -22.09
CA PHE A 797 -20.30 20.02 -23.20
C PHE A 797 -20.77 19.26 -24.43
N PRO A 798 -21.54 19.91 -25.34
CA PRO A 798 -22.01 19.31 -26.59
C PRO A 798 -20.83 18.82 -27.42
N SER A 799 -21.01 17.74 -28.18
CA SER A 799 -20.01 17.29 -29.15
C SER A 799 -19.89 18.30 -30.32
N ALA A 800 -18.77 18.28 -31.05
CA ALA A 800 -18.57 19.14 -32.19
C ALA A 800 -19.68 18.92 -33.28
N SER A 801 -20.25 17.72 -33.37
CA SER A 801 -21.38 17.41 -34.24
C SER A 801 -22.69 18.07 -33.81
N ASP A 802 -22.90 18.34 -32.53
CA ASP A 802 -24.13 18.96 -32.01
C ASP A 802 -24.11 20.49 -32.13
N LEU A 803 -22.93 21.10 -32.33
CA LEU A 803 -22.76 22.55 -32.51
C LEU A 803 -22.89 22.98 -33.97
N THR A 804 -22.93 22.04 -34.92
CA THR A 804 -23.05 22.31 -36.37
C THR A 804 -24.45 22.14 -36.88
N THR A 805 -25.41 21.77 -36.05
CA THR A 805 -26.87 21.72 -36.36
C THR A 805 -27.59 22.90 -35.71
#